data_630e0b041f0f471194949cf4717d00cf
#
_entry.id   630e0b041f0f471194949cf4717d00cf
#
_cell.length_a   1.000
_cell.length_b   1.000
_cell.length_c   1.000
_cell.angle_alpha   90.00
_cell.angle_beta   90.00
_cell.angle_gamma   90.00
#
_symmetry.space_group_name_H-M   'P 1'
#
loop_
_entity.id
_entity.type
_entity.pdbx_description
1 polymer ?
#
loop_
_entity_poly.entity_id
_entity_poly.type
_entity_poly.pdbx_seq_one_letter_code
_entity_poly.pdbx_strand_id
1 'polypeptide(L)'
;MKQAFIYLLFICVSFSAFALSEGEQLQFADGLYSRGMWEMALKEYQAYLTQNPQNASNDVVMYRMGECYRSLGRTAEADQTYQKVFDGFAEGEFHYRAGLRRAELLEQGGKHEEQIQLLSSMLKGSPTSEMGAACQFALGVAYEKQTKLDEAAKAYDAVLTKYAGTQLVPYAALALAGIDRRGEGKRAVLLYGLAASAPGSPRMGAEALFQLGDFCYSRKDYEAAAQAYEKLATQYPKDERVAQSRLQQAWSLYNAKRYAEALKICGGEGSAASAGDNGKAQEWLYLKANCLRQVMKNEEAAETYAELLKTNPTGDMASTAAYERALALFKLGRFQAALDQARGLVTVDRVKRDVCWLLAESSAALNDDAGAVQYYRMLLDQYPDSLLAGDALYRLAHLQQKKGELLQAAELFGRLATDFPKHELVAQAIFAQASCFGMAKKPELAVAAYARLLEKFPQSRFVEDALYQKAISETYLRRDAQALETWRELLAKFPATKYLADARFWTGVLLEETAKLEESEAAFRLVLTSVPVPSDDLRQRASFRLALVLQRRQKPDEAAPILQQLIGTPQRDKFPPELLEWLGDYQLKKREFAKASEVIDLLQGQAKSDNWKQTAWCLKGKVLMGLGKNDEARQAFERVTGIDFKSQALAEAWLKLGELSLAGNDADKARRAFEESATLAGTDLLLSIRVQAYAGIGRALKIKGDHEGAARHFLSVAVLFDDPDLVPACLYEAAVESTAAGHAADAEKAKKELLERYPDSDWAKKK
;
A
#
# COMPACT_ATOMS: atom_id res chain seq x y z
N MET A 1 41.13 -120.50 18.87
CA MET A 1 41.81 -121.65 18.18
C MET A 1 41.97 -121.31 16.74
N LYS A 2 43.17 -121.47 16.27
CA LYS A 2 43.61 -121.66 14.91
C LYS A 2 43.44 -120.45 13.94
N GLN A 3 44.56 -119.74 13.72
CA GLN A 3 45.55 -119.91 12.65
C GLN A 3 44.89 -120.04 11.27
N ALA A 4 45.12 -118.94 10.46
CA ALA A 4 45.53 -119.11 9.06
C ALA A 4 46.29 -117.82 8.63
N PHE A 5 47.54 -118.03 8.48
CA PHE A 5 48.45 -117.22 7.68
C PHE A 5 48.06 -117.22 6.26
N ILE A 6 47.84 -116.13 5.61
CA ILE A 6 47.87 -115.99 4.18
C ILE A 6 48.75 -114.85 3.78
N TYR A 7 49.77 -115.09 3.09
CA TYR A 7 50.68 -114.20 2.42
C TYR A 7 50.00 -113.13 1.61
N LEU A 8 50.20 -111.92 1.92
CA LEU A 8 49.93 -110.85 0.98
C LEU A 8 51.18 -110.50 0.25
N LEU A 9 51.26 -110.97 -0.99
CA LEU A 9 52.26 -110.50 -1.99
C LEU A 9 52.10 -108.99 -2.14
N PHE A 10 53.18 -108.25 -1.75
CA PHE A 10 53.39 -106.91 -2.15
C PHE A 10 53.60 -106.89 -3.64
N ILE A 11 52.61 -106.67 -4.44
CA ILE A 11 52.76 -106.16 -5.80
C ILE A 11 53.01 -104.67 -5.71
N CYS A 12 54.27 -104.31 -5.78
CA CYS A 12 54.66 -102.95 -6.09
C CYS A 12 54.20 -102.68 -7.51
N VAL A 13 52.95 -102.21 -7.67
CA VAL A 13 52.61 -101.55 -8.89
C VAL A 13 53.23 -100.18 -8.81
N SER A 14 54.37 -99.98 -9.45
CA SER A 14 54.88 -98.69 -9.81
C SER A 14 53.82 -98.05 -10.62
N PHE A 15 53.01 -97.14 -9.96
CA PHE A 15 52.28 -96.16 -10.70
C PHE A 15 53.29 -95.29 -11.47
N SER A 16 53.56 -95.67 -12.69
CA SER A 16 54.12 -94.74 -13.65
C SER A 16 53.11 -93.60 -13.71
N ALA A 17 53.45 -92.51 -13.12
CA ALA A 17 52.67 -91.27 -13.29
C ALA A 17 52.53 -91.14 -14.82
N PHE A 18 51.31 -91.22 -15.31
CA PHE A 18 51.06 -90.67 -16.64
C PHE A 18 51.46 -89.24 -16.59
N ALA A 19 52.62 -88.96 -17.16
CA ALA A 19 53.04 -87.57 -17.35
C ALA A 19 52.06 -87.00 -18.37
N LEU A 20 51.20 -86.15 -17.90
CA LEU A 20 50.32 -85.36 -18.79
C LEU A 20 51.23 -84.61 -19.77
N SER A 21 50.84 -84.54 -21.04
CA SER A 21 51.49 -83.64 -21.97
C SER A 21 51.44 -82.20 -21.49
N GLU A 22 52.33 -81.38 -21.93
CA GLU A 22 52.41 -79.99 -21.57
C GLU A 22 50.99 -79.31 -21.68
N GLY A 23 50.29 -79.55 -22.78
CA GLY A 23 48.97 -78.98 -22.98
C GLY A 23 47.88 -79.57 -22.03
N GLU A 24 47.97 -80.91 -21.73
CA GLU A 24 47.04 -81.52 -20.78
C GLU A 24 47.27 -81.09 -19.34
N GLN A 25 48.54 -80.86 -18.93
CA GLN A 25 48.84 -80.33 -17.61
C GLN A 25 48.30 -78.91 -17.43
N LEU A 26 48.45 -78.00 -18.43
CA LEU A 26 47.93 -76.68 -18.38
C LEU A 26 46.38 -76.64 -18.38
N GLN A 27 45.78 -77.52 -19.24
CA GLN A 27 44.30 -77.69 -19.24
C GLN A 27 43.78 -78.22 -17.90
N PHE A 28 44.50 -79.10 -17.24
CA PHE A 28 44.14 -79.58 -15.92
C PHE A 28 44.22 -78.52 -14.86
N ALA A 29 45.31 -77.71 -14.84
CA ALA A 29 45.46 -76.59 -13.94
C ALA A 29 44.36 -75.56 -14.18
N ASP A 30 44.04 -75.24 -15.44
CA ASP A 30 42.95 -74.29 -15.82
C ASP A 30 41.56 -74.84 -15.41
N GLY A 31 41.39 -76.18 -15.55
CA GLY A 31 40.16 -76.83 -15.09
C GLY A 31 39.97 -76.73 -13.56
N LEU A 32 41.04 -76.81 -12.79
CA LEU A 32 41.03 -76.57 -11.33
C LEU A 32 40.76 -75.12 -10.99
N TYR A 33 41.43 -74.20 -11.67
CA TYR A 33 41.23 -72.80 -11.54
C TYR A 33 39.75 -72.41 -11.79
N SER A 34 39.19 -72.79 -12.88
CA SER A 34 37.77 -72.49 -13.25
C SER A 34 36.75 -73.04 -12.23
N ARG A 35 37.10 -74.12 -11.48
CA ARG A 35 36.26 -74.71 -10.42
C ARG A 35 36.52 -74.07 -9.02
N GLY A 36 37.41 -73.06 -8.91
CA GLY A 36 37.74 -72.38 -7.64
C GLY A 36 38.64 -73.25 -6.72
N MET A 37 39.28 -74.33 -7.24
CA MET A 37 40.20 -75.20 -6.48
C MET A 37 41.60 -74.58 -6.40
N TRP A 38 41.73 -73.41 -5.82
CA TRP A 38 42.87 -72.49 -5.90
C TRP A 38 44.20 -73.17 -5.43
N GLU A 39 44.23 -73.86 -4.32
CA GLU A 39 45.41 -74.54 -3.81
C GLU A 39 45.92 -75.59 -4.73
N MET A 40 45.03 -76.39 -5.34
CA MET A 40 45.34 -77.47 -6.28
C MET A 40 45.85 -76.88 -7.62
N ALA A 41 45.10 -75.86 -8.12
CA ALA A 41 45.49 -75.15 -9.33
C ALA A 41 46.89 -74.56 -9.19
N LEU A 42 47.18 -73.96 -8.03
CA LEU A 42 48.48 -73.35 -7.72
C LEU A 42 49.64 -74.38 -7.83
N LYS A 43 49.45 -75.54 -7.25
CA LYS A 43 50.48 -76.62 -7.33
C LYS A 43 50.73 -77.05 -8.76
N GLU A 44 49.71 -77.23 -9.54
CA GLU A 44 49.83 -77.65 -10.94
C GLU A 44 50.47 -76.57 -11.82
N TYR A 45 50.09 -75.32 -11.62
CA TYR A 45 50.75 -74.17 -12.30
C TYR A 45 52.23 -74.03 -11.90
N GLN A 46 52.62 -74.30 -10.63
CA GLN A 46 53.99 -74.29 -10.18
C GLN A 46 54.80 -75.41 -10.81
N ALA A 47 54.23 -76.60 -10.89
CA ALA A 47 54.84 -77.76 -11.57
C ALA A 47 55.02 -77.52 -13.09
N TYR A 48 54.00 -76.95 -13.75
CA TYR A 48 54.07 -76.54 -15.14
C TYR A 48 55.23 -75.55 -15.41
N LEU A 49 55.33 -74.46 -14.62
CA LEU A 49 56.39 -73.50 -14.79
C LEU A 49 57.79 -74.08 -14.57
N THR A 50 57.91 -75.07 -13.64
CA THR A 50 59.19 -75.78 -13.38
C THR A 50 59.65 -76.60 -14.53
N GLN A 51 58.67 -77.21 -15.27
CA GLN A 51 58.93 -78.08 -16.41
C GLN A 51 59.12 -77.26 -17.70
N ASN A 52 58.46 -76.12 -17.82
CA ASN A 52 58.45 -75.31 -19.03
C ASN A 52 58.89 -73.83 -18.81
N PRO A 53 60.09 -73.60 -18.36
CA PRO A 53 60.56 -72.28 -17.91
C PRO A 53 60.63 -71.24 -19.03
N GLN A 54 60.66 -71.62 -20.29
CA GLN A 54 60.79 -70.72 -21.45
C GLN A 54 59.52 -70.70 -22.32
N ASN A 55 58.41 -71.19 -21.81
CA ASN A 55 57.16 -71.21 -22.61
C ASN A 55 56.57 -69.80 -22.75
N ALA A 56 56.08 -69.49 -23.95
CA ALA A 56 55.42 -68.21 -24.27
C ALA A 56 54.17 -67.98 -23.46
N SER A 57 53.49 -69.04 -22.97
CA SER A 57 52.26 -68.88 -22.13
C SER A 57 52.55 -68.70 -20.64
N ASN A 58 53.81 -68.53 -20.22
CA ASN A 58 54.16 -68.37 -18.81
C ASN A 58 53.64 -67.08 -18.20
N ASP A 59 53.38 -66.03 -18.97
CA ASP A 59 52.73 -64.82 -18.52
C ASP A 59 51.27 -65.06 -18.01
N VAL A 60 50.50 -65.82 -18.78
CA VAL A 60 49.12 -66.19 -18.38
C VAL A 60 49.08 -67.12 -17.19
N VAL A 61 50.02 -68.09 -17.15
CA VAL A 61 50.14 -69.07 -16.05
C VAL A 61 50.49 -68.33 -14.75
N MET A 62 51.48 -67.50 -14.76
CA MET A 62 51.87 -66.68 -13.59
C MET A 62 50.78 -65.70 -13.20
N TYR A 63 50.06 -65.11 -14.17
CA TYR A 63 48.93 -64.24 -13.84
C TYR A 63 47.84 -65.01 -13.10
N ARG A 64 47.45 -66.22 -13.59
CA ARG A 64 46.47 -67.09 -12.91
C ARG A 64 46.93 -67.56 -11.55
N MET A 65 48.23 -67.83 -11.36
CA MET A 65 48.82 -68.11 -10.03
C MET A 65 48.61 -66.90 -9.08
N GLY A 66 48.86 -65.69 -9.59
CA GLY A 66 48.58 -64.46 -8.83
C GLY A 66 47.08 -64.39 -8.42
N GLU A 67 46.17 -64.72 -9.31
CA GLU A 67 44.71 -64.80 -9.03
C GLU A 67 44.39 -65.88 -7.98
N CYS A 68 45.08 -67.07 -8.05
CA CYS A 68 44.95 -68.10 -7.03
C CYS A 68 45.40 -67.61 -5.65
N TYR A 69 46.59 -66.98 -5.55
CA TYR A 69 47.08 -66.37 -4.31
C TYR A 69 46.14 -65.33 -3.75
N ARG A 70 45.61 -64.46 -4.63
CA ARG A 70 44.65 -63.43 -4.24
C ARG A 70 43.37 -64.07 -3.69
N SER A 71 42.82 -65.10 -4.35
CA SER A 71 41.63 -65.81 -3.91
C SER A 71 41.80 -66.55 -2.59
N LEU A 72 43.01 -66.97 -2.27
CA LEU A 72 43.39 -67.62 -1.01
C LEU A 72 43.73 -66.57 0.12
N GLY A 73 43.60 -65.24 -0.16
CA GLY A 73 43.94 -64.19 0.78
C GLY A 73 45.44 -64.01 1.00
N ARG A 74 46.25 -64.62 0.17
CA ARG A 74 47.74 -64.60 0.23
C ARG A 74 48.27 -63.41 -0.58
N THR A 75 47.99 -62.20 -0.05
CA THR A 75 48.20 -60.91 -0.74
C THR A 75 49.66 -60.62 -1.10
N ALA A 76 50.60 -60.99 -0.24
CA ALA A 76 52.03 -60.73 -0.46
C ALA A 76 52.55 -61.59 -1.62
N GLU A 77 52.20 -62.87 -1.69
CA GLU A 77 52.54 -63.77 -2.76
C GLU A 77 51.85 -63.41 -4.08
N ALA A 78 50.61 -62.97 -4.00
CA ALA A 78 49.86 -62.43 -5.16
C ALA A 78 50.63 -61.24 -5.75
N ASP A 79 51.00 -60.22 -4.93
CA ASP A 79 51.73 -59.02 -5.36
C ASP A 79 53.07 -59.39 -6.02
N GLN A 80 53.87 -60.24 -5.36
CA GLN A 80 55.13 -60.70 -5.93
C GLN A 80 54.96 -61.44 -7.27
N THR A 81 53.91 -62.22 -7.40
CA THR A 81 53.63 -62.98 -8.61
C THR A 81 53.18 -62.06 -9.75
N TYR A 82 52.32 -61.08 -9.48
CA TYR A 82 51.95 -60.06 -10.45
C TYR A 82 53.13 -59.17 -10.82
N GLN A 83 54.01 -58.86 -9.88
CA GLN A 83 55.22 -58.11 -10.16
C GLN A 83 56.13 -58.84 -11.15
N LYS A 84 56.32 -60.17 -10.99
CA LYS A 84 57.09 -61.00 -11.92
C LYS A 84 56.47 -61.03 -13.31
N VAL A 85 55.15 -61.05 -13.43
CA VAL A 85 54.45 -60.97 -14.73
C VAL A 85 54.71 -59.57 -15.35
N PHE A 86 54.55 -58.54 -14.57
CA PHE A 86 54.72 -57.16 -15.05
C PHE A 86 56.15 -56.85 -15.49
N ASP A 87 57.15 -57.27 -14.69
CA ASP A 87 58.57 -56.97 -14.97
C ASP A 87 59.16 -57.91 -16.03
N GLY A 88 58.68 -59.18 -16.10
CA GLY A 88 59.29 -60.20 -16.95
C GLY A 88 58.65 -60.39 -18.35
N PHE A 89 57.44 -59.88 -18.54
CA PHE A 89 56.69 -60.12 -19.78
C PHE A 89 56.11 -58.82 -20.35
N ALA A 90 56.95 -57.82 -20.64
CA ALA A 90 56.59 -56.49 -21.07
C ALA A 90 55.68 -56.47 -22.34
N GLU A 91 55.83 -57.44 -23.26
CA GLU A 91 55.03 -57.60 -24.46
C GLU A 91 53.90 -58.64 -24.32
N GLY A 92 53.78 -59.28 -23.15
CA GLY A 92 52.77 -60.30 -22.87
C GLY A 92 51.36 -59.72 -22.72
N GLU A 93 50.35 -60.54 -23.10
CA GLU A 93 48.94 -60.15 -22.99
C GLU A 93 48.56 -59.76 -21.55
N PHE A 94 49.15 -60.39 -20.54
CA PHE A 94 48.84 -60.23 -19.15
C PHE A 94 49.67 -59.15 -18.44
N HIS A 95 50.61 -58.48 -19.10
CA HIS A 95 51.48 -57.45 -18.54
C HIS A 95 50.64 -56.34 -17.86
N TYR A 96 49.76 -55.66 -18.58
CA TYR A 96 48.93 -54.60 -18.04
C TYR A 96 47.89 -55.10 -17.07
N ARG A 97 47.35 -56.30 -17.28
CA ARG A 97 46.40 -56.93 -16.34
C ARG A 97 47.04 -57.22 -15.00
N ALA A 98 48.26 -57.74 -14.97
CA ALA A 98 49.05 -57.97 -13.75
C ALA A 98 49.37 -56.67 -13.04
N GLY A 99 49.77 -55.61 -13.78
CA GLY A 99 50.02 -54.29 -13.24
C GLY A 99 48.77 -53.68 -12.59
N LEU A 100 47.58 -53.81 -13.22
CA LEU A 100 46.32 -53.35 -12.63
C LEU A 100 45.95 -54.14 -11.37
N ARG A 101 46.11 -55.48 -11.36
CA ARG A 101 45.87 -56.28 -10.17
C ARG A 101 46.80 -55.93 -9.02
N ARG A 102 48.02 -55.64 -9.33
CA ARG A 102 49.01 -55.15 -8.36
C ARG A 102 48.60 -53.76 -7.81
N ALA A 103 48.14 -52.87 -8.67
CA ALA A 103 47.66 -51.56 -8.26
C ALA A 103 46.42 -51.66 -7.33
N GLU A 104 45.51 -52.64 -7.57
CA GLU A 104 44.41 -52.94 -6.66
C GLU A 104 44.87 -53.43 -5.29
N LEU A 105 45.88 -54.27 -5.22
CA LEU A 105 46.47 -54.73 -3.95
C LEU A 105 47.18 -53.63 -3.19
N LEU A 106 47.86 -52.69 -3.89
CA LEU A 106 48.48 -51.53 -3.30
C LEU A 106 47.41 -50.55 -2.74
N GLU A 107 46.30 -50.40 -3.42
CA GLU A 107 45.14 -49.62 -2.93
C GLU A 107 44.61 -50.23 -1.65
N GLN A 108 44.30 -51.52 -1.62
CA GLN A 108 43.79 -52.23 -0.44
C GLN A 108 44.78 -52.13 0.75
N GLY A 109 46.09 -52.13 0.47
CA GLY A 109 47.14 -51.94 1.47
C GLY A 109 47.37 -50.48 1.91
N GLY A 110 46.62 -49.49 1.34
CA GLY A 110 46.79 -48.07 1.62
C GLY A 110 48.08 -47.45 1.05
N LYS A 111 48.80 -48.17 0.15
CA LYS A 111 50.08 -47.77 -0.44
C LYS A 111 49.86 -46.95 -1.72
N HIS A 112 49.11 -45.84 -1.58
CA HIS A 112 48.66 -45.00 -2.71
C HIS A 112 49.80 -44.39 -3.51
N GLU A 113 50.98 -44.09 -2.87
CA GLU A 113 52.14 -43.51 -3.57
C GLU A 113 52.77 -44.53 -4.49
N GLU A 114 52.96 -45.75 -4.02
CA GLU A 114 53.46 -46.87 -4.84
C GLU A 114 52.50 -47.20 -5.98
N GLN A 115 51.17 -47.15 -5.72
CA GLN A 115 50.13 -47.32 -6.71
C GLN A 115 50.21 -46.26 -7.81
N ILE A 116 50.36 -44.99 -7.47
CA ILE A 116 50.50 -43.89 -8.42
C ILE A 116 51.73 -44.03 -9.28
N GLN A 117 52.88 -44.42 -8.70
CA GLN A 117 54.12 -44.66 -9.41
C GLN A 117 54.00 -45.79 -10.43
N LEU A 118 53.38 -46.93 -10.02
CA LEU A 118 53.14 -48.06 -10.86
C LEU A 118 52.25 -47.69 -12.05
N LEU A 119 51.05 -47.12 -11.78
CA LEU A 119 50.09 -46.75 -12.82
C LEU A 119 50.67 -45.69 -13.78
N SER A 120 51.46 -44.77 -13.28
CA SER A 120 52.12 -43.74 -14.10
C SER A 120 53.20 -44.38 -15.03
N SER A 121 53.91 -45.42 -14.55
CA SER A 121 54.87 -46.15 -15.37
C SER A 121 54.16 -46.95 -16.48
N MET A 122 53.04 -47.60 -16.16
CA MET A 122 52.21 -48.34 -17.11
C MET A 122 51.71 -47.44 -18.26
N LEU A 123 51.31 -46.23 -17.95
CA LEU A 123 50.84 -45.28 -18.96
C LEU A 123 51.94 -44.79 -19.91
N LYS A 124 53.21 -44.79 -19.50
CA LYS A 124 54.34 -44.51 -20.39
C LYS A 124 54.60 -45.61 -21.42
N GLY A 125 54.23 -46.84 -21.10
CA GLY A 125 54.41 -48.01 -21.97
C GLY A 125 53.42 -48.12 -23.12
N SER A 126 52.52 -47.09 -23.34
CA SER A 126 51.54 -47.09 -24.44
C SER A 126 50.59 -48.28 -24.42
N PRO A 127 49.81 -48.45 -23.35
CA PRO A 127 48.84 -49.53 -23.23
C PRO A 127 47.75 -49.42 -24.30
N THR A 128 47.01 -50.52 -24.55
CA THR A 128 45.80 -50.51 -25.36
C THR A 128 44.77 -49.51 -24.79
N SER A 129 43.84 -49.08 -25.63
CA SER A 129 42.83 -48.09 -25.19
C SER A 129 42.10 -48.50 -23.92
N GLU A 130 41.70 -49.78 -23.79
CA GLU A 130 41.00 -50.28 -22.59
C GLU A 130 41.93 -50.33 -21.35
N MET A 131 43.17 -50.77 -21.51
CA MET A 131 44.15 -50.80 -20.41
C MET A 131 44.59 -49.40 -19.99
N GLY A 132 44.77 -48.50 -20.96
CA GLY A 132 45.10 -47.13 -20.70
C GLY A 132 43.99 -46.38 -19.94
N ALA A 133 42.74 -46.63 -20.32
CA ALA A 133 41.58 -46.12 -19.60
C ALA A 133 41.54 -46.64 -18.15
N ALA A 134 41.77 -47.98 -17.99
CA ALA A 134 41.79 -48.58 -16.65
C ALA A 134 42.89 -48.03 -15.76
N CYS A 135 44.11 -47.89 -16.30
CA CYS A 135 45.23 -47.26 -15.57
C CYS A 135 44.93 -45.81 -15.21
N GLN A 136 44.39 -45.05 -16.14
CA GLN A 136 44.06 -43.61 -15.92
C GLN A 136 42.96 -43.45 -14.91
N PHE A 137 41.90 -44.29 -14.96
CA PHE A 137 40.82 -44.31 -13.98
C PHE A 137 41.32 -44.68 -12.59
N ALA A 138 42.12 -45.76 -12.46
CA ALA A 138 42.74 -46.19 -11.19
C ALA A 138 43.64 -45.10 -10.62
N LEU A 139 44.40 -44.38 -11.49
CA LEU A 139 45.24 -43.26 -11.10
C LEU A 139 44.39 -42.12 -10.52
N GLY A 140 43.24 -41.82 -11.12
CA GLY A 140 42.30 -40.84 -10.60
C GLY A 140 41.81 -41.23 -9.21
N VAL A 141 41.41 -42.48 -8.99
CA VAL A 141 40.97 -43.01 -7.67
C VAL A 141 42.13 -42.90 -6.66
N ALA A 142 43.34 -43.23 -7.03
CA ALA A 142 44.51 -43.13 -6.14
C ALA A 142 44.80 -41.69 -5.69
N TYR A 143 44.67 -40.72 -6.59
CA TYR A 143 44.78 -39.30 -6.27
C TYR A 143 43.62 -38.81 -5.38
N GLU A 144 42.40 -39.26 -5.62
CA GLU A 144 41.27 -38.89 -4.76
C GLU A 144 41.46 -39.37 -3.31
N LYS A 145 41.98 -40.61 -3.13
CA LYS A 145 42.30 -41.17 -1.80
C LYS A 145 43.35 -40.33 -1.08
N GLN A 146 44.27 -39.70 -1.81
CA GLN A 146 45.24 -38.78 -1.27
C GLN A 146 44.71 -37.33 -1.18
N THR A 147 43.46 -37.07 -1.48
CA THR A 147 42.86 -35.72 -1.52
C THR A 147 43.53 -34.75 -2.54
N LYS A 148 44.24 -35.29 -3.49
CA LYS A 148 44.88 -34.54 -4.62
C LYS A 148 43.82 -34.39 -5.74
N LEU A 149 42.82 -33.52 -5.52
CA LEU A 149 41.65 -33.44 -6.39
C LEU A 149 41.97 -32.91 -7.79
N ASP A 150 42.92 -32.02 -7.94
CA ASP A 150 43.32 -31.47 -9.25
C ASP A 150 43.96 -32.52 -10.13
N GLU A 151 44.82 -33.36 -9.53
CA GLU A 151 45.47 -34.46 -10.21
C GLU A 151 44.49 -35.58 -10.54
N ALA A 152 43.57 -35.87 -9.62
CA ALA A 152 42.47 -36.80 -9.86
C ALA A 152 41.60 -36.34 -11.04
N ALA A 153 41.23 -35.05 -11.05
CA ALA A 153 40.47 -34.46 -12.14
C ALA A 153 41.13 -34.59 -13.50
N LYS A 154 42.46 -34.34 -13.56
CA LYS A 154 43.23 -34.52 -14.79
C LYS A 154 43.28 -35.99 -15.24
N ALA A 155 43.39 -36.92 -14.29
CA ALA A 155 43.41 -38.32 -14.60
C ALA A 155 42.08 -38.80 -15.14
N TYR A 156 40.95 -38.41 -14.52
CA TYR A 156 39.61 -38.77 -15.04
C TYR A 156 39.31 -38.04 -16.38
N ASP A 157 39.71 -36.81 -16.55
CA ASP A 157 39.53 -36.06 -17.81
C ASP A 157 40.34 -36.72 -18.96
N ALA A 158 41.50 -37.33 -18.66
CA ALA A 158 42.25 -38.08 -19.63
C ALA A 158 41.51 -39.37 -20.11
N VAL A 159 40.68 -39.98 -19.25
CA VAL A 159 39.79 -41.09 -19.68
C VAL A 159 38.75 -40.58 -20.70
N LEU A 160 38.16 -39.44 -20.42
CA LEU A 160 37.13 -38.82 -21.29
C LEU A 160 37.68 -38.35 -22.64
N THR A 161 38.92 -37.88 -22.66
CA THR A 161 39.52 -37.24 -23.85
C THR A 161 40.38 -38.19 -24.67
N LYS A 162 41.24 -38.98 -24.05
CA LYS A 162 42.17 -39.89 -24.74
C LYS A 162 41.60 -41.28 -25.01
N TYR A 163 40.60 -41.70 -24.17
CA TYR A 163 40.05 -43.04 -24.20
C TYR A 163 38.52 -42.98 -24.32
N ALA A 164 38.02 -42.07 -25.12
CA ALA A 164 36.58 -41.74 -25.23
C ALA A 164 35.66 -42.91 -25.67
N GLY A 165 36.23 -43.97 -26.31
CA GLY A 165 35.46 -45.13 -26.75
C GLY A 165 35.35 -46.26 -25.73
N THR A 166 35.92 -46.12 -24.53
CA THR A 166 36.00 -47.19 -23.54
C THR A 166 34.81 -47.22 -22.59
N GLN A 167 34.57 -48.41 -21.99
CA GLN A 167 33.48 -48.60 -21.03
C GLN A 167 33.70 -47.83 -19.71
N LEU A 168 34.90 -47.27 -19.48
CA LEU A 168 35.19 -46.50 -18.26
C LEU A 168 34.86 -45.01 -18.34
N VAL A 169 34.55 -44.51 -19.53
CA VAL A 169 34.15 -43.11 -19.73
C VAL A 169 33.02 -42.64 -18.79
N PRO A 170 31.91 -43.35 -18.64
CA PRO A 170 30.84 -42.94 -17.73
C PRO A 170 31.25 -42.96 -16.27
N TYR A 171 32.12 -43.89 -15.85
CA TYR A 171 32.62 -43.95 -14.46
C TYR A 171 33.55 -42.78 -14.17
N ALA A 172 34.41 -42.48 -15.11
CA ALA A 172 35.32 -41.30 -15.01
C ALA A 172 34.52 -39.98 -15.04
N ALA A 173 33.47 -39.92 -15.86
CA ALA A 173 32.59 -38.76 -15.91
C ALA A 173 31.87 -38.57 -14.57
N LEU A 174 31.35 -39.62 -13.95
CA LEU A 174 30.71 -39.56 -12.64
C LEU A 174 31.68 -39.08 -11.54
N ALA A 175 32.87 -39.67 -11.50
CA ALA A 175 33.91 -39.29 -10.54
C ALA A 175 34.33 -37.83 -10.73
N LEU A 176 34.62 -37.42 -11.97
CA LEU A 176 34.99 -36.05 -12.31
C LEU A 176 33.87 -35.04 -11.98
N ALA A 177 32.60 -35.41 -12.22
CA ALA A 177 31.46 -34.59 -11.83
C ALA A 177 31.43 -34.38 -10.30
N GLY A 178 31.74 -35.43 -9.52
CA GLY A 178 31.86 -35.36 -8.08
C GLY A 178 32.94 -34.40 -7.58
N ILE A 179 34.04 -34.28 -8.32
CA ILE A 179 35.11 -33.30 -8.05
C ILE A 179 34.69 -31.91 -8.49
N ASP A 180 34.18 -31.73 -9.72
CA ASP A 180 33.79 -30.42 -10.29
C ASP A 180 32.70 -29.75 -9.45
N ARG A 181 31.74 -30.52 -8.90
CA ARG A 181 30.65 -29.99 -8.04
C ARG A 181 31.16 -29.36 -6.72
N ARG A 182 32.32 -29.77 -6.24
CA ARG A 182 32.96 -29.20 -5.03
C ARG A 182 33.60 -27.84 -5.30
N GLY A 183 33.90 -27.54 -6.57
CA GLY A 183 34.38 -26.25 -7.04
C GLY A 183 33.27 -25.41 -7.69
N GLU A 184 33.61 -24.84 -8.87
CA GLU A 184 32.66 -24.00 -9.59
C GLU A 184 31.45 -24.76 -10.22
N GLY A 185 31.62 -26.06 -10.44
CA GLY A 185 30.58 -26.94 -11.00
C GLY A 185 30.17 -26.60 -12.43
N LYS A 186 31.06 -25.99 -13.22
CA LYS A 186 30.75 -25.57 -14.61
C LYS A 186 30.49 -26.73 -15.55
N ARG A 187 31.15 -27.86 -15.32
CA ARG A 187 31.04 -29.06 -16.17
C ARG A 187 30.16 -30.13 -15.57
N ALA A 188 29.75 -30.01 -14.31
CA ALA A 188 29.06 -31.06 -13.57
C ALA A 188 27.80 -31.58 -14.31
N VAL A 189 26.98 -30.69 -14.83
CA VAL A 189 25.75 -31.08 -15.56
C VAL A 189 26.06 -31.96 -16.77
N LEU A 190 27.05 -31.59 -17.56
CA LEU A 190 27.45 -32.35 -18.74
C LEU A 190 28.06 -33.69 -18.34
N LEU A 191 28.89 -33.72 -17.30
CA LEU A 191 29.56 -34.93 -16.81
C LEU A 191 28.56 -35.93 -16.21
N TYR A 192 27.62 -35.47 -15.40
CA TYR A 192 26.54 -36.32 -14.90
C TYR A 192 25.65 -36.85 -16.05
N GLY A 193 25.34 -35.98 -17.04
CA GLY A 193 24.59 -36.39 -18.23
C GLY A 193 25.31 -37.47 -19.02
N LEU A 194 26.63 -37.38 -19.19
CA LEU A 194 27.47 -38.37 -19.83
C LEU A 194 27.48 -39.69 -19.05
N ALA A 195 27.63 -39.65 -17.74
CA ALA A 195 27.57 -40.82 -16.86
C ALA A 195 26.19 -41.49 -16.91
N ALA A 196 25.12 -40.74 -16.99
CA ALA A 196 23.76 -41.24 -17.04
C ALA A 196 23.41 -41.93 -18.36
N SER A 197 24.06 -41.58 -19.45
CA SER A 197 23.80 -42.14 -20.78
C SER A 197 24.51 -43.49 -21.07
N ALA A 198 25.22 -44.06 -20.09
CA ALA A 198 26.01 -45.26 -20.26
C ALA A 198 25.18 -46.54 -20.56
N PRO A 199 25.37 -47.16 -21.68
CA PRO A 199 24.73 -48.47 -21.95
C PRO A 199 25.38 -49.53 -21.05
N GLY A 200 24.58 -50.30 -20.33
CA GLY A 200 25.02 -51.51 -19.61
C GLY A 200 25.26 -51.38 -18.12
N SER A 201 25.14 -50.19 -17.51
CA SER A 201 25.21 -50.02 -16.04
C SER A 201 24.01 -49.24 -15.48
N PRO A 202 22.83 -49.86 -15.34
CA PRO A 202 21.63 -49.18 -14.85
C PRO A 202 21.81 -48.51 -13.49
N ARG A 203 22.56 -49.16 -12.59
CA ARG A 203 22.80 -48.63 -11.23
C ARG A 203 23.61 -47.34 -11.25
N MET A 204 24.62 -47.27 -12.13
CA MET A 204 25.44 -46.06 -12.27
C MET A 204 24.65 -44.93 -12.95
N GLY A 205 23.88 -45.25 -13.99
CA GLY A 205 23.04 -44.28 -14.67
C GLY A 205 22.01 -43.63 -13.70
N ALA A 206 21.39 -44.46 -12.85
CA ALA A 206 20.50 -43.99 -11.82
C ALA A 206 21.20 -43.14 -10.77
N GLU A 207 22.39 -43.54 -10.34
CA GLU A 207 23.24 -42.74 -9.43
C GLU A 207 23.58 -41.37 -10.02
N ALA A 208 24.04 -41.33 -11.26
CA ALA A 208 24.39 -40.13 -11.97
C ALA A 208 23.22 -39.14 -12.08
N LEU A 209 22.02 -39.64 -12.43
CA LEU A 209 20.81 -38.81 -12.50
C LEU A 209 20.36 -38.31 -11.13
N PHE A 210 20.52 -39.11 -10.08
CA PHE A 210 20.21 -38.69 -8.72
C PHE A 210 21.12 -37.56 -8.27
N GLN A 211 22.44 -37.73 -8.47
CA GLN A 211 23.42 -36.72 -8.13
C GLN A 211 23.28 -35.44 -8.97
N LEU A 212 22.89 -35.57 -10.25
CA LEU A 212 22.56 -34.42 -11.10
C LEU A 212 21.39 -33.64 -10.52
N GLY A 213 20.33 -34.35 -10.11
CA GLY A 213 19.18 -33.73 -9.49
C GLY A 213 19.56 -32.96 -8.22
N ASP A 214 20.32 -33.59 -7.33
CA ASP A 214 20.83 -32.97 -6.09
C ASP A 214 21.70 -31.73 -6.38
N PHE A 215 22.58 -31.85 -7.38
CA PHE A 215 23.43 -30.74 -7.79
C PHE A 215 22.63 -29.55 -8.30
N CYS A 216 21.71 -29.77 -9.24
CA CYS A 216 20.84 -28.74 -9.78
C CYS A 216 19.96 -28.11 -8.68
N TYR A 217 19.40 -28.94 -7.79
CA TYR A 217 18.59 -28.46 -6.65
C TYR A 217 19.39 -27.53 -5.72
N SER A 218 20.64 -27.92 -5.39
CA SER A 218 21.51 -27.10 -4.53
C SER A 218 21.84 -25.74 -5.14
N ARG A 219 21.86 -25.68 -6.47
CA ARG A 219 22.05 -24.44 -7.24
C ARG A 219 20.77 -23.66 -7.52
N LYS A 220 19.65 -24.13 -6.99
CA LYS A 220 18.32 -23.56 -7.21
C LYS A 220 17.84 -23.64 -8.67
N ASP A 221 18.47 -24.48 -9.49
CA ASP A 221 17.97 -24.83 -10.81
C ASP A 221 16.96 -25.98 -10.64
N TYR A 222 15.78 -25.60 -10.16
CA TYR A 222 14.75 -26.54 -9.77
C TYR A 222 14.12 -27.25 -10.97
N GLU A 223 14.13 -26.62 -12.14
CA GLU A 223 13.60 -27.28 -13.35
C GLU A 223 14.52 -28.39 -13.85
N ALA A 224 15.83 -28.12 -13.93
CA ALA A 224 16.80 -29.14 -14.29
C ALA A 224 16.84 -30.27 -13.25
N ALA A 225 16.71 -29.95 -11.96
CA ALA A 225 16.61 -30.96 -10.90
C ALA A 225 15.39 -31.87 -11.10
N ALA A 226 14.20 -31.29 -11.32
CA ALA A 226 12.99 -32.06 -11.55
C ALA A 226 13.11 -32.99 -12.75
N GLN A 227 13.71 -32.53 -13.85
CA GLN A 227 13.94 -33.32 -15.05
C GLN A 227 14.91 -34.48 -14.80
N ALA A 228 15.98 -34.26 -14.04
CA ALA A 228 16.94 -35.34 -13.70
C ALA A 228 16.28 -36.44 -12.87
N TYR A 229 15.51 -36.07 -11.84
CA TYR A 229 14.77 -37.02 -11.01
C TYR A 229 13.67 -37.77 -11.81
N GLU A 230 12.98 -37.07 -12.72
CA GLU A 230 12.00 -37.68 -13.62
C GLU A 230 12.64 -38.72 -14.53
N LYS A 231 13.79 -38.40 -15.14
CA LYS A 231 14.56 -39.32 -15.97
C LYS A 231 14.98 -40.58 -15.18
N LEU A 232 15.43 -40.40 -13.94
CA LEU A 232 15.75 -41.52 -13.07
C LEU A 232 14.53 -42.44 -12.88
N ALA A 233 13.41 -41.86 -12.48
CA ALA A 233 12.20 -42.65 -12.22
C ALA A 233 11.61 -43.34 -13.46
N THR A 234 11.83 -42.76 -14.66
CA THR A 234 11.31 -43.32 -15.92
C THR A 234 12.26 -44.32 -16.56
N GLN A 235 13.58 -44.03 -16.55
CA GLN A 235 14.57 -44.91 -17.19
C GLN A 235 14.98 -46.10 -16.32
N TYR A 236 14.96 -45.88 -14.98
CA TYR A 236 15.38 -46.88 -14.00
C TYR A 236 14.29 -47.21 -12.95
N PRO A 237 13.10 -47.65 -13.37
CA PRO A 237 11.92 -47.77 -12.48
C PRO A 237 12.07 -48.78 -11.33
N LYS A 238 13.06 -49.67 -11.40
CA LYS A 238 13.36 -50.68 -10.37
C LYS A 238 14.49 -50.27 -9.42
N ASP A 239 15.10 -49.10 -9.62
CA ASP A 239 16.18 -48.62 -8.76
C ASP A 239 15.63 -48.22 -7.38
N GLU A 240 16.39 -48.54 -6.35
CA GLU A 240 16.02 -48.23 -4.95
C GLU A 240 15.80 -46.74 -4.64
N ARG A 241 16.39 -45.88 -5.46
CA ARG A 241 16.31 -44.41 -5.33
C ARG A 241 15.04 -43.80 -5.94
N VAL A 242 14.25 -44.59 -6.69
CA VAL A 242 13.05 -44.09 -7.39
C VAL A 242 12.08 -43.37 -6.43
N ALA A 243 11.81 -44.00 -5.28
CA ALA A 243 10.90 -43.39 -4.29
C ALA A 243 11.39 -42.04 -3.77
N GLN A 244 12.68 -41.95 -3.49
CA GLN A 244 13.32 -40.72 -3.06
C GLN A 244 13.36 -39.66 -4.19
N SER A 245 13.72 -40.11 -5.41
CA SER A 245 13.75 -39.24 -6.59
C SER A 245 12.38 -38.58 -6.86
N ARG A 246 11.30 -39.35 -6.76
CA ARG A 246 9.95 -38.78 -6.94
C ARG A 246 9.63 -37.70 -5.90
N LEU A 247 10.03 -37.93 -4.65
CA LEU A 247 9.85 -36.91 -3.60
C LEU A 247 10.66 -35.65 -3.92
N GLN A 248 11.93 -35.82 -4.30
CA GLN A 248 12.80 -34.69 -4.67
C GLN A 248 12.33 -34.00 -5.96
N GLN A 249 11.78 -34.78 -6.93
CA GLN A 249 11.14 -34.21 -8.11
C GLN A 249 9.96 -33.31 -7.73
N ALA A 250 9.08 -33.79 -6.84
CA ALA A 250 7.92 -33.00 -6.39
C ALA A 250 8.35 -31.75 -5.62
N TRP A 251 9.37 -31.82 -4.78
CA TRP A 251 9.97 -30.66 -4.12
C TRP A 251 10.60 -29.68 -5.12
N SER A 252 11.28 -30.21 -6.14
CA SER A 252 11.87 -29.39 -7.19
C SER A 252 10.80 -28.61 -7.96
N LEU A 253 9.73 -29.28 -8.37
CA LEU A 253 8.60 -28.63 -9.03
C LEU A 253 7.88 -27.63 -8.14
N TYR A 254 7.76 -27.91 -6.85
CA TYR A 254 7.19 -26.97 -5.88
C TYR A 254 8.04 -25.68 -5.80
N ASN A 255 9.36 -25.83 -5.69
CA ASN A 255 10.28 -24.69 -5.64
C ASN A 255 10.37 -23.93 -6.99
N ALA A 256 10.16 -24.63 -8.12
CA ALA A 256 9.99 -24.03 -9.44
C ALA A 256 8.61 -23.35 -9.63
N LYS A 257 7.76 -23.33 -8.60
CA LYS A 257 6.37 -22.82 -8.61
C LYS A 257 5.42 -23.57 -9.56
N ARG A 258 5.79 -24.79 -10.00
CA ARG A 258 4.95 -25.68 -10.83
C ARG A 258 4.07 -26.56 -9.94
N TYR A 259 3.25 -25.92 -9.10
CA TYR A 259 2.50 -26.57 -8.01
C TYR A 259 1.52 -27.64 -8.48
N ALA A 260 0.88 -27.44 -9.63
CA ALA A 260 -0.08 -28.40 -10.17
C ALA A 260 0.60 -29.71 -10.61
N GLU A 261 1.82 -29.65 -11.12
CA GLU A 261 2.60 -30.81 -11.53
C GLU A 261 3.19 -31.51 -10.30
N ALA A 262 3.70 -30.77 -9.34
CA ALA A 262 4.11 -31.33 -8.06
C ALA A 262 2.96 -32.09 -7.39
N LEU A 263 1.74 -31.53 -7.44
CA LEU A 263 0.54 -32.16 -6.87
C LEU A 263 0.19 -33.50 -7.57
N LYS A 264 0.36 -33.58 -8.89
CA LYS A 264 0.14 -34.85 -9.63
C LYS A 264 1.06 -35.96 -9.13
N ILE A 265 2.35 -35.63 -8.88
CA ILE A 265 3.32 -36.58 -8.35
C ILE A 265 2.92 -37.02 -6.93
N CYS A 266 2.50 -36.06 -6.08
CA CYS A 266 2.03 -36.37 -4.73
C CYS A 266 0.76 -37.24 -4.70
N GLY A 267 -0.03 -37.28 -5.76
CA GLY A 267 -1.25 -38.07 -5.89
C GLY A 267 -1.06 -39.43 -6.61
N GLY A 268 0.14 -39.69 -7.15
CA GLY A 268 0.44 -40.86 -7.96
C GLY A 268 0.78 -42.13 -7.16
N GLU A 269 0.81 -43.28 -7.84
CA GLU A 269 1.32 -44.53 -7.28
C GLU A 269 2.80 -44.37 -6.89
N GLY A 270 3.10 -44.53 -5.64
CA GLY A 270 4.45 -44.30 -5.05
C GLY A 270 4.54 -43.15 -4.06
N SER A 271 3.46 -42.44 -3.84
CA SER A 271 3.33 -41.52 -2.69
C SER A 271 3.21 -42.32 -1.38
N ALA A 272 3.20 -41.68 -0.25
CA ALA A 272 3.27 -42.14 1.14
C ALA A 272 2.91 -43.61 1.49
N ALA A 273 2.02 -44.24 0.74
CA ALA A 273 1.57 -45.64 1.01
C ALA A 273 2.63 -46.70 0.74
N SER A 274 3.64 -46.43 -0.09
CA SER A 274 4.71 -47.38 -0.43
C SER A 274 6.03 -47.12 0.33
N ALA A 275 6.09 -46.11 1.17
CA ALA A 275 7.36 -45.62 1.73
C ALA A 275 7.85 -46.42 2.95
N GLY A 276 7.08 -47.30 3.59
CA GLY A 276 7.54 -48.08 4.76
C GLY A 276 8.15 -47.32 5.93
N ASP A 277 8.41 -46.03 5.74
CA ASP A 277 9.06 -45.07 6.66
C ASP A 277 8.10 -43.95 6.98
N ASN A 278 7.65 -43.91 8.24
CA ASN A 278 6.70 -42.88 8.73
C ASN A 278 7.21 -41.43 8.49
N GLY A 279 8.51 -41.21 8.48
CA GLY A 279 9.07 -39.87 8.27
C GLY A 279 8.85 -39.38 6.83
N LYS A 280 9.10 -40.25 5.86
CA LYS A 280 8.87 -39.94 4.44
C LYS A 280 7.39 -39.77 4.10
N ALA A 281 6.53 -40.56 4.72
CA ALA A 281 5.08 -40.41 4.56
C ALA A 281 4.58 -39.04 5.03
N GLN A 282 5.11 -38.53 6.14
CA GLN A 282 4.79 -37.20 6.66
C GLN A 282 5.29 -36.09 5.72
N GLU A 283 6.47 -36.26 5.15
CA GLU A 283 7.03 -35.29 4.18
C GLU A 283 6.18 -35.21 2.90
N TRP A 284 5.69 -36.36 2.40
CA TRP A 284 4.77 -36.39 1.29
C TRP A 284 3.43 -35.68 1.59
N LEU A 285 2.83 -35.94 2.75
CA LEU A 285 1.60 -35.27 3.17
C LEU A 285 1.81 -33.75 3.28
N TYR A 286 2.94 -33.35 3.86
CA TYR A 286 3.27 -31.94 4.00
C TYR A 286 3.43 -31.25 2.63
N LEU A 287 4.16 -31.87 1.71
CA LEU A 287 4.35 -31.33 0.36
C LEU A 287 3.02 -31.30 -0.42
N LYS A 288 2.22 -32.37 -0.33
CA LYS A 288 0.88 -32.42 -0.95
C LYS A 288 -0.01 -31.28 -0.45
N ALA A 289 -0.08 -31.07 0.86
CA ALA A 289 -0.88 -30.02 1.47
C ALA A 289 -0.39 -28.62 1.04
N ASN A 290 0.93 -28.42 0.99
CA ASN A 290 1.52 -27.20 0.48
C ASN A 290 1.15 -26.94 -0.99
N CYS A 291 1.23 -27.96 -1.85
CA CYS A 291 0.84 -27.83 -3.26
C CYS A 291 -0.66 -27.49 -3.39
N LEU A 292 -1.52 -28.18 -2.66
CA LEU A 292 -2.97 -27.90 -2.64
C LEU A 292 -3.27 -26.46 -2.26
N ARG A 293 -2.60 -25.94 -1.24
CA ARG A 293 -2.75 -24.56 -0.81
C ARG A 293 -2.31 -23.57 -1.89
N GLN A 294 -1.18 -23.86 -2.59
CA GLN A 294 -0.68 -22.98 -3.64
C GLN A 294 -1.59 -22.96 -4.88
N VAL A 295 -2.27 -24.06 -5.19
CA VAL A 295 -3.28 -24.11 -6.27
C VAL A 295 -4.67 -23.70 -5.79
N MET A 296 -4.76 -23.03 -4.62
CA MET A 296 -6.00 -22.48 -4.02
C MET A 296 -7.05 -23.55 -3.64
N LYS A 297 -6.70 -24.82 -3.55
CA LYS A 297 -7.54 -25.90 -3.03
C LYS A 297 -7.46 -25.97 -1.49
N ASN A 298 -7.89 -24.90 -0.86
CA ASN A 298 -7.68 -24.68 0.58
C ASN A 298 -8.42 -25.72 1.46
N GLU A 299 -9.56 -26.26 1.01
CA GLU A 299 -10.31 -27.30 1.73
C GLU A 299 -9.47 -28.59 1.80
N GLU A 300 -9.09 -29.12 0.63
CA GLU A 300 -8.25 -30.33 0.52
C GLU A 300 -6.91 -30.13 1.26
N ALA A 301 -6.33 -28.92 1.21
CA ALA A 301 -5.10 -28.59 1.94
C ALA A 301 -5.30 -28.71 3.46
N ALA A 302 -6.36 -28.11 4.00
CA ALA A 302 -6.65 -28.13 5.43
C ALA A 302 -6.90 -29.56 5.95
N GLU A 303 -7.55 -30.40 5.16
CA GLU A 303 -7.77 -31.83 5.47
C GLU A 303 -6.45 -32.60 5.45
N THR A 304 -5.62 -32.41 4.42
CA THR A 304 -4.32 -33.08 4.31
C THR A 304 -3.36 -32.69 5.44
N TYR A 305 -3.34 -31.41 5.84
CA TYR A 305 -2.61 -30.98 7.04
C TYR A 305 -3.18 -31.62 8.32
N ALA A 306 -4.50 -31.76 8.42
CA ALA A 306 -5.11 -32.43 9.57
C ALA A 306 -4.71 -33.90 9.65
N GLU A 307 -4.61 -34.60 8.53
CA GLU A 307 -4.11 -35.97 8.45
C GLU A 307 -2.65 -36.06 8.91
N LEU A 308 -1.80 -35.15 8.42
CA LEU A 308 -0.40 -35.06 8.87
C LEU A 308 -0.31 -34.88 10.39
N LEU A 309 -1.10 -33.96 10.95
CA LEU A 309 -1.07 -33.65 12.38
C LEU A 309 -1.59 -34.77 13.25
N LYS A 310 -2.43 -35.68 12.74
CA LYS A 310 -2.84 -36.91 13.44
C LYS A 310 -1.69 -37.91 13.56
N THR A 311 -0.85 -37.99 12.52
CA THR A 311 0.29 -38.92 12.48
C THR A 311 1.53 -38.37 13.16
N ASN A 312 1.69 -37.06 13.21
CA ASN A 312 2.81 -36.37 13.84
C ASN A 312 2.31 -35.09 14.56
N PRO A 313 1.84 -35.18 15.82
CA PRO A 313 1.28 -34.04 16.52
C PRO A 313 2.31 -33.07 17.10
N THR A 314 3.60 -33.41 17.10
CA THR A 314 4.67 -32.65 17.75
C THR A 314 5.88 -32.43 16.84
N GLY A 315 6.69 -31.44 17.15
CA GLY A 315 7.92 -31.12 16.42
C GLY A 315 7.79 -29.94 15.44
N ASP A 316 8.89 -29.63 14.79
CA ASP A 316 8.99 -28.45 13.90
C ASP A 316 8.07 -28.53 12.69
N MET A 317 7.98 -29.70 12.07
CA MET A 317 7.10 -29.93 10.93
C MET A 317 5.63 -29.81 11.34
N ALA A 318 5.25 -30.37 12.50
CA ALA A 318 3.91 -30.29 13.01
C ALA A 318 3.49 -28.83 13.30
N SER A 319 4.36 -28.04 13.94
CA SER A 319 4.08 -26.64 14.22
C SER A 319 3.87 -25.82 12.93
N THR A 320 4.71 -26.06 11.92
CA THR A 320 4.57 -25.40 10.60
C THR A 320 3.29 -25.84 9.90
N ALA A 321 3.00 -27.15 9.89
CA ALA A 321 1.78 -27.70 9.28
C ALA A 321 0.50 -27.18 9.98
N ALA A 322 0.53 -27.06 11.30
CA ALA A 322 -0.58 -26.49 12.07
C ALA A 322 -0.83 -25.01 11.73
N TYR A 323 0.24 -24.22 11.55
CA TYR A 323 0.13 -22.85 11.08
C TYR A 323 -0.42 -22.79 9.66
N GLU A 324 0.11 -23.58 8.73
CA GLU A 324 -0.35 -23.59 7.34
C GLU A 324 -1.81 -24.07 7.22
N ARG A 325 -2.23 -25.02 8.08
CA ARG A 325 -3.63 -25.41 8.20
C ARG A 325 -4.52 -24.26 8.65
N ALA A 326 -4.10 -23.54 9.69
CA ALA A 326 -4.81 -22.36 10.16
C ALA A 326 -4.93 -21.29 9.08
N LEU A 327 -3.86 -21.08 8.30
CA LEU A 327 -3.87 -20.16 7.16
C LEU A 327 -4.84 -20.61 6.05
N ALA A 328 -4.91 -21.92 5.77
CA ALA A 328 -5.88 -22.46 4.80
C ALA A 328 -7.32 -22.26 5.28
N LEU A 329 -7.59 -22.51 6.56
CA LEU A 329 -8.90 -22.26 7.20
C LEU A 329 -9.28 -20.77 7.13
N PHE A 330 -8.33 -19.89 7.39
CA PHE A 330 -8.54 -18.43 7.26
C PHE A 330 -8.96 -18.04 5.83
N LYS A 331 -8.25 -18.57 4.81
CA LYS A 331 -8.59 -18.31 3.41
C LYS A 331 -9.96 -18.88 2.99
N LEU A 332 -10.46 -19.90 3.67
CA LEU A 332 -11.80 -20.42 3.51
C LEU A 332 -12.89 -19.61 4.23
N GLY A 333 -12.51 -18.53 4.94
CA GLY A 333 -13.42 -17.75 5.76
C GLY A 333 -13.84 -18.44 7.07
N ARG A 334 -13.19 -19.56 7.42
CA ARG A 334 -13.43 -20.29 8.67
C ARG A 334 -12.59 -19.70 9.81
N PHE A 335 -12.82 -18.41 10.09
CA PHE A 335 -11.96 -17.62 10.99
C PHE A 335 -11.89 -18.18 12.41
N GLN A 336 -13.02 -18.68 12.95
CA GLN A 336 -13.02 -19.29 14.29
C GLN A 336 -12.13 -20.54 14.34
N ALA A 337 -12.23 -21.41 13.37
CA ALA A 337 -11.42 -22.62 13.28
C ALA A 337 -9.93 -22.30 13.07
N ALA A 338 -9.62 -21.25 12.29
CA ALA A 338 -8.26 -20.76 12.11
C ALA A 338 -7.68 -20.23 13.42
N LEU A 339 -8.46 -19.46 14.17
CA LEU A 339 -8.08 -18.90 15.46
C LEU A 339 -7.84 -20.00 16.50
N ASP A 340 -8.73 -20.98 16.60
CA ASP A 340 -8.59 -22.09 17.55
C ASP A 340 -7.36 -22.95 17.23
N GLN A 341 -7.08 -23.20 15.95
CA GLN A 341 -5.89 -23.94 15.50
C GLN A 341 -4.60 -23.15 15.81
N ALA A 342 -4.61 -21.84 15.62
CA ALA A 342 -3.41 -21.01 15.75
C ALA A 342 -3.06 -20.64 17.20
N ARG A 343 -4.05 -20.59 18.12
CA ARG A 343 -3.83 -20.18 19.53
C ARG A 343 -2.74 -20.97 20.23
N GLY A 344 -2.69 -22.28 20.03
CA GLY A 344 -1.67 -23.14 20.62
C GLY A 344 -0.24 -22.89 20.12
N LEU A 345 -0.09 -22.16 19.02
CA LEU A 345 1.20 -21.91 18.36
C LEU A 345 1.87 -20.59 18.78
N VAL A 346 1.23 -19.77 19.61
CA VAL A 346 1.76 -18.48 20.10
C VAL A 346 3.08 -18.61 20.86
N THR A 347 3.35 -19.78 21.43
CA THR A 347 4.59 -20.07 22.18
C THR A 347 5.68 -20.70 21.33
N VAL A 348 5.42 -20.97 20.05
CA VAL A 348 6.37 -21.62 19.14
C VAL A 348 7.15 -20.56 18.36
N ASP A 349 8.36 -20.25 18.76
CA ASP A 349 9.17 -19.14 18.25
C ASP A 349 9.28 -19.12 16.72
N ARG A 350 9.42 -20.28 16.10
CA ARG A 350 9.57 -20.42 14.64
C ARG A 350 8.42 -19.82 13.83
N VAL A 351 7.19 -19.92 14.31
CA VAL A 351 5.97 -19.49 13.62
C VAL A 351 5.26 -18.34 14.33
N LYS A 352 5.69 -17.98 15.53
CA LYS A 352 5.04 -17.04 16.43
C LYS A 352 4.68 -15.70 15.78
N ARG A 353 5.60 -15.12 15.00
CA ARG A 353 5.37 -13.86 14.29
C ARG A 353 4.16 -13.97 13.36
N ASP A 354 4.15 -14.97 12.51
CA ASP A 354 3.11 -15.18 11.50
C ASP A 354 1.80 -15.63 12.14
N VAL A 355 1.89 -16.37 13.22
CA VAL A 355 0.75 -16.77 14.08
C VAL A 355 0.09 -15.56 14.72
N CYS A 356 0.86 -14.63 15.31
CA CYS A 356 0.31 -13.40 15.87
C CYS A 356 -0.47 -12.60 14.83
N TRP A 357 0.07 -12.50 13.62
CA TRP A 357 -0.62 -11.85 12.50
C TRP A 357 -1.93 -12.57 12.14
N LEU A 358 -1.89 -13.89 11.97
CA LEU A 358 -3.06 -14.70 11.63
C LEU A 358 -4.16 -14.63 12.68
N LEU A 359 -3.78 -14.67 13.95
CA LEU A 359 -4.71 -14.52 15.07
C LEU A 359 -5.36 -13.13 15.08
N ALA A 360 -4.57 -12.08 14.84
CA ALA A 360 -5.08 -10.72 14.77
C ALA A 360 -6.08 -10.55 13.62
N GLU A 361 -5.74 -11.00 12.39
CA GLU A 361 -6.62 -10.93 11.23
C GLU A 361 -7.88 -11.81 11.42
N SER A 362 -7.74 -12.99 12.03
CA SER A 362 -8.89 -13.86 12.31
C SER A 362 -9.83 -13.22 13.33
N SER A 363 -9.29 -12.64 14.41
CA SER A 363 -10.08 -11.89 15.41
C SER A 363 -10.79 -10.70 14.77
N ALA A 364 -10.09 -9.93 13.93
CA ALA A 364 -10.68 -8.80 13.22
C ALA A 364 -11.83 -9.24 12.29
N ALA A 365 -11.67 -10.34 11.57
CA ALA A 365 -12.70 -10.90 10.70
C ALA A 365 -13.94 -11.40 11.45
N LEU A 366 -13.77 -11.80 12.70
CA LEU A 366 -14.85 -12.18 13.63
C LEU A 366 -15.46 -10.98 14.36
N ASN A 367 -15.01 -9.74 14.08
CA ASN A 367 -15.34 -8.52 14.81
C ASN A 367 -14.95 -8.55 16.30
N ASP A 368 -14.00 -9.41 16.67
CA ASP A 368 -13.33 -9.37 17.96
C ASP A 368 -12.21 -8.34 17.94
N ASP A 369 -12.59 -7.07 18.01
CA ASP A 369 -11.64 -5.96 17.99
C ASP A 369 -10.65 -6.03 19.18
N ALA A 370 -11.05 -6.58 20.33
CA ALA A 370 -10.18 -6.72 21.51
C ALA A 370 -9.09 -7.76 21.27
N GLY A 371 -9.45 -8.93 20.76
CA GLY A 371 -8.49 -9.97 20.38
C GLY A 371 -7.54 -9.50 19.29
N ALA A 372 -8.06 -8.83 18.26
CA ALA A 372 -7.23 -8.25 17.20
C ALA A 372 -6.19 -7.27 17.75
N VAL A 373 -6.60 -6.33 18.60
CA VAL A 373 -5.70 -5.37 19.26
C VAL A 373 -4.62 -6.08 20.07
N GLN A 374 -5.00 -7.12 20.85
CA GLN A 374 -4.06 -7.88 21.65
C GLN A 374 -2.96 -8.52 20.79
N TYR A 375 -3.33 -9.20 19.71
CA TYR A 375 -2.38 -9.93 18.88
C TYR A 375 -1.54 -9.02 17.98
N TYR A 376 -2.09 -7.89 17.48
CA TYR A 376 -1.26 -6.89 16.79
C TYR A 376 -0.24 -6.25 17.73
N ARG A 377 -0.61 -5.91 18.98
CA ARG A 377 0.34 -5.42 19.97
C ARG A 377 1.43 -6.45 20.26
N MET A 378 1.06 -7.70 20.48
CA MET A 378 2.03 -8.77 20.70
C MET A 378 3.03 -8.91 19.56
N LEU A 379 2.57 -8.78 18.29
CA LEU A 379 3.43 -8.78 17.12
C LEU A 379 4.39 -7.59 17.14
N LEU A 380 3.88 -6.39 17.39
CA LEU A 380 4.67 -5.16 17.41
C LEU A 380 5.70 -5.10 18.55
N ASP A 381 5.33 -5.64 19.71
CA ASP A 381 6.22 -5.64 20.88
C ASP A 381 7.37 -6.65 20.73
N GLN A 382 7.11 -7.78 20.09
CA GLN A 382 8.10 -8.86 19.96
C GLN A 382 8.88 -8.83 18.63
N TYR A 383 8.29 -8.27 17.58
CA TYR A 383 8.86 -8.24 16.22
C TYR A 383 8.72 -6.85 15.60
N PRO A 384 9.24 -5.79 16.24
CA PRO A 384 9.05 -4.40 15.79
C PRO A 384 9.62 -4.13 14.39
N ASP A 385 10.66 -4.87 14.00
CA ASP A 385 11.36 -4.70 12.70
C ASP A 385 10.86 -5.67 11.62
N SER A 386 9.78 -6.41 11.89
CA SER A 386 9.28 -7.39 10.93
C SER A 386 8.61 -6.70 9.73
N LEU A 387 8.61 -7.39 8.58
CA LEU A 387 7.89 -6.92 7.40
C LEU A 387 6.39 -6.74 7.64
N LEU A 388 5.81 -7.44 8.63
CA LEU A 388 4.41 -7.34 9.01
C LEU A 388 4.12 -6.19 9.99
N ALA A 389 5.17 -5.59 10.60
CA ALA A 389 4.98 -4.56 11.61
C ALA A 389 4.34 -3.28 11.05
N GLY A 390 4.67 -2.90 9.81
CA GLY A 390 4.04 -1.78 9.13
C GLY A 390 2.53 -1.99 8.94
N ASP A 391 2.15 -3.15 8.43
CA ASP A 391 0.74 -3.51 8.27
C ASP A 391 0.03 -3.62 9.62
N ALA A 392 0.68 -4.20 10.63
CA ALA A 392 0.13 -4.31 11.98
C ALA A 392 -0.13 -2.95 12.62
N LEU A 393 0.80 -1.99 12.48
CA LEU A 393 0.61 -0.60 12.91
C LEU A 393 -0.61 0.03 12.23
N TYR A 394 -0.72 -0.16 10.94
CA TYR A 394 -1.84 0.37 10.16
C TYR A 394 -3.19 -0.21 10.61
N ARG A 395 -3.28 -1.54 10.75
CA ARG A 395 -4.49 -2.24 11.21
C ARG A 395 -4.87 -1.83 12.63
N LEU A 396 -3.89 -1.82 13.54
CA LEU A 396 -4.10 -1.42 14.94
C LEU A 396 -4.58 0.03 15.03
N ALA A 397 -3.99 0.94 14.23
CA ALA A 397 -4.42 2.33 14.18
C ALA A 397 -5.88 2.47 13.75
N HIS A 398 -6.32 1.71 12.75
CA HIS A 398 -7.72 1.72 12.34
C HIS A 398 -8.67 1.15 13.41
N LEU A 399 -8.26 0.12 14.14
CA LEU A 399 -9.06 -0.39 15.25
C LEU A 399 -9.21 0.65 16.37
N GLN A 400 -8.14 1.38 16.68
CA GLN A 400 -8.19 2.47 17.64
C GLN A 400 -9.04 3.65 17.15
N GLN A 401 -8.95 3.97 15.86
CA GLN A 401 -9.82 4.97 15.23
C GLN A 401 -11.31 4.57 15.33
N LYS A 402 -11.64 3.32 15.00
CA LYS A 402 -13.01 2.76 15.11
C LYS A 402 -13.54 2.85 16.55
N LYS A 403 -12.69 2.63 17.53
CA LYS A 403 -13.01 2.73 18.96
C LYS A 403 -13.16 4.18 19.44
N GLY A 404 -12.78 5.16 18.62
CA GLY A 404 -12.79 6.58 18.98
C GLY A 404 -11.52 7.06 19.71
N GLU A 405 -10.51 6.22 19.86
CA GLU A 405 -9.23 6.54 20.48
C GLU A 405 -8.32 7.26 19.48
N LEU A 406 -8.79 8.44 18.99
CA LEU A 406 -8.25 9.14 17.84
C LEU A 406 -6.77 9.53 17.99
N LEU A 407 -6.33 9.94 19.17
CA LEU A 407 -4.94 10.35 19.40
C LEU A 407 -4.00 9.13 19.38
N GLN A 408 -4.42 7.99 19.95
CA GLN A 408 -3.64 6.76 19.87
C GLN A 408 -3.56 6.25 18.43
N ALA A 409 -4.67 6.32 17.68
CA ALA A 409 -4.67 6.00 16.26
C ALA A 409 -3.69 6.88 15.48
N ALA A 410 -3.71 8.19 15.73
CA ALA A 410 -2.79 9.12 15.09
C ALA A 410 -1.31 8.84 15.43
N GLU A 411 -1.00 8.43 16.65
CA GLU A 411 0.35 8.02 17.05
C GLU A 411 0.80 6.78 16.27
N LEU A 412 -0.04 5.76 16.18
CA LEU A 412 0.28 4.51 15.47
C LEU A 412 0.48 4.74 13.96
N PHE A 413 -0.38 5.57 13.33
CA PHE A 413 -0.18 5.98 11.94
C PHE A 413 1.13 6.78 11.77
N GLY A 414 1.47 7.61 12.75
CA GLY A 414 2.73 8.34 12.78
C GLY A 414 3.95 7.43 12.87
N ARG A 415 3.90 6.43 13.75
CA ARG A 415 4.95 5.40 13.87
C ARG A 415 5.17 4.64 12.56
N LEU A 416 4.10 4.25 11.87
CA LEU A 416 4.25 3.61 10.56
C LEU A 416 5.06 4.51 9.60
N ALA A 417 4.77 5.80 9.58
CA ALA A 417 5.43 6.74 8.68
C ALA A 417 6.89 7.06 9.09
N THR A 418 7.27 6.85 10.34
CA THR A 418 8.63 7.09 10.84
C THR A 418 9.48 5.83 10.83
N ASP A 419 8.93 4.71 11.30
CA ASP A 419 9.66 3.46 11.48
C ASP A 419 9.79 2.69 10.14
N PHE A 420 8.78 2.85 9.25
CA PHE A 420 8.71 2.17 7.96
C PHE A 420 8.54 3.15 6.78
N PRO A 421 9.48 4.08 6.54
CA PRO A 421 9.29 5.18 5.57
C PRO A 421 9.16 4.73 4.11
N LYS A 422 9.51 3.47 3.80
CA LYS A 422 9.38 2.87 2.46
C LYS A 422 8.14 1.99 2.31
N HIS A 423 7.33 1.87 3.34
CA HIS A 423 6.12 1.04 3.30
C HIS A 423 5.08 1.66 2.35
N GLU A 424 4.37 0.85 1.59
CA GLU A 424 3.40 1.31 0.58
C GLU A 424 2.25 2.15 1.17
N LEU A 425 1.88 1.90 2.42
CA LEU A 425 0.80 2.60 3.12
C LEU A 425 1.21 3.91 3.78
N VAL A 426 2.46 4.36 3.69
CA VAL A 426 2.95 5.57 4.40
C VAL A 426 2.15 6.81 4.05
N ALA A 427 1.89 7.07 2.77
CA ALA A 427 1.10 8.23 2.36
C ALA A 427 -0.32 8.17 2.92
N GLN A 428 -0.93 6.99 2.89
CA GLN A 428 -2.27 6.76 3.44
C GLN A 428 -2.28 6.90 4.97
N ALA A 429 -1.24 6.41 5.65
CA ALA A 429 -1.10 6.52 7.09
C ALA A 429 -0.94 7.98 7.54
N ILE A 430 -0.13 8.79 6.84
CA ILE A 430 0.00 10.22 7.15
C ILE A 430 -1.34 10.95 6.94
N PHE A 431 -2.06 10.63 5.89
CA PHE A 431 -3.40 11.18 5.67
C PHE A 431 -4.37 10.80 6.79
N ALA A 432 -4.39 9.51 7.17
CA ALA A 432 -5.23 9.02 8.27
C ALA A 432 -4.83 9.63 9.62
N GLN A 433 -3.53 9.82 9.88
CA GLN A 433 -3.02 10.52 11.05
C GLN A 433 -3.58 11.94 11.14
N ALA A 434 -3.47 12.69 10.03
CA ALA A 434 -3.97 14.06 9.96
C ALA A 434 -5.49 14.12 10.17
N SER A 435 -6.23 13.18 9.56
CA SER A 435 -7.67 13.06 9.75
C SER A 435 -8.06 12.76 11.20
N CYS A 436 -7.32 11.85 11.87
CA CYS A 436 -7.52 11.57 13.29
C CYS A 436 -7.29 12.81 14.16
N PHE A 437 -6.25 13.61 13.87
CA PHE A 437 -6.03 14.86 14.56
C PHE A 437 -7.17 15.88 14.34
N GLY A 438 -7.67 15.97 13.13
CA GLY A 438 -8.83 16.82 12.81
C GLY A 438 -10.07 16.42 13.61
N MET A 439 -10.41 15.13 13.60
CA MET A 439 -11.53 14.58 14.38
C MET A 439 -11.35 14.72 15.90
N ALA A 440 -10.09 14.64 16.38
CA ALA A 440 -9.74 14.86 17.78
C ALA A 440 -9.72 16.37 18.18
N LYS A 441 -10.15 17.26 17.29
CA LYS A 441 -10.11 18.73 17.48
C LYS A 441 -8.71 19.27 17.80
N LYS A 442 -7.70 18.74 17.09
CA LYS A 442 -6.29 19.16 17.15
C LYS A 442 -5.85 19.67 15.77
N PRO A 443 -6.45 20.80 15.30
CA PRO A 443 -6.25 21.28 13.94
C PRO A 443 -4.80 21.66 13.63
N GLU A 444 -4.01 22.11 14.62
CA GLU A 444 -2.59 22.43 14.43
C GLU A 444 -1.79 21.19 14.02
N LEU A 445 -2.04 20.06 14.69
CA LEU A 445 -1.39 18.77 14.38
C LEU A 445 -1.88 18.23 13.03
N ALA A 446 -3.16 18.42 12.71
CA ALA A 446 -3.72 18.04 11.43
C ALA A 446 -3.03 18.78 10.27
N VAL A 447 -2.91 20.13 10.38
CA VAL A 447 -2.22 20.97 9.38
C VAL A 447 -0.77 20.50 9.18
N ALA A 448 -0.04 20.24 10.27
CA ALA A 448 1.34 19.77 10.18
C ALA A 448 1.45 18.40 9.49
N ALA A 449 0.54 17.48 9.79
CA ALA A 449 0.54 16.15 9.16
C ALA A 449 0.14 16.22 7.68
N TYR A 450 -0.87 17.02 7.31
CA TYR A 450 -1.21 17.25 5.89
C TYR A 450 -0.06 17.90 5.14
N ALA A 451 0.61 18.90 5.71
CA ALA A 451 1.77 19.54 5.10
C ALA A 451 2.89 18.53 4.83
N ARG A 452 3.18 17.65 5.79
CA ARG A 452 4.17 16.55 5.63
C ARG A 452 3.79 15.59 4.49
N LEU A 453 2.50 15.29 4.31
CA LEU A 453 2.03 14.47 3.21
C LEU A 453 2.26 15.16 1.86
N LEU A 454 1.90 16.43 1.76
CA LEU A 454 2.03 17.24 0.55
C LEU A 454 3.50 17.39 0.12
N GLU A 455 4.40 17.55 1.08
CA GLU A 455 5.84 17.66 0.86
C GLU A 455 6.46 16.33 0.41
N LYS A 456 6.19 15.24 1.15
CA LYS A 456 6.85 13.96 0.92
C LYS A 456 6.23 13.13 -0.20
N PHE A 457 4.93 13.31 -0.45
CA PHE A 457 4.17 12.51 -1.40
C PHE A 457 3.32 13.36 -2.35
N PRO A 458 3.92 14.31 -3.11
CA PRO A 458 3.20 15.27 -3.94
C PRO A 458 2.40 14.64 -5.09
N GLN A 459 2.67 13.36 -5.42
CA GLN A 459 1.95 12.61 -6.45
C GLN A 459 0.94 11.61 -5.86
N SER A 460 0.73 11.62 -4.55
CA SER A 460 -0.22 10.71 -3.91
C SER A 460 -1.66 11.06 -4.30
N ARG A 461 -2.49 10.03 -4.44
CA ARG A 461 -3.94 10.19 -4.63
C ARG A 461 -4.65 10.98 -3.51
N PHE A 462 -4.00 11.15 -2.36
CA PHE A 462 -4.54 11.86 -1.21
C PHE A 462 -4.24 13.35 -1.22
N VAL A 463 -3.50 13.88 -2.21
CA VAL A 463 -3.07 15.29 -2.25
C VAL A 463 -4.26 16.23 -2.34
N GLU A 464 -5.26 15.92 -3.17
CA GLU A 464 -6.48 16.71 -3.33
C GLU A 464 -7.25 16.82 -1.99
N ASP A 465 -7.52 15.67 -1.36
CA ASP A 465 -8.22 15.63 -0.08
C ASP A 465 -7.41 16.27 1.05
N ALA A 466 -6.08 16.11 1.03
CA ALA A 466 -5.19 16.70 2.02
C ALA A 466 -5.15 18.23 1.93
N LEU A 467 -5.10 18.81 0.72
CA LEU A 467 -5.18 20.25 0.52
C LEU A 467 -6.51 20.82 1.04
N TYR A 468 -7.61 20.14 0.72
CA TYR A 468 -8.93 20.53 1.19
C TYR A 468 -9.01 20.54 2.72
N GLN A 469 -8.62 19.43 3.37
CA GLN A 469 -8.70 19.31 4.82
C GLN A 469 -7.71 20.22 5.55
N LYS A 470 -6.53 20.44 4.96
CA LYS A 470 -5.55 21.41 5.47
C LYS A 470 -6.12 22.83 5.45
N ALA A 471 -6.68 23.24 4.33
CA ALA A 471 -7.28 24.57 4.17
C ALA A 471 -8.47 24.79 5.13
N ILE A 472 -9.34 23.81 5.32
CA ILE A 472 -10.41 23.85 6.34
C ILE A 472 -9.82 24.03 7.74
N SER A 473 -8.77 23.26 8.07
CA SER A 473 -8.13 23.33 9.39
C SER A 473 -7.46 24.70 9.63
N GLU A 474 -6.80 25.24 8.62
CA GLU A 474 -6.18 26.59 8.66
C GLU A 474 -7.24 27.70 8.80
N THR A 475 -8.37 27.57 8.07
CA THR A 475 -9.51 28.49 8.19
C THR A 475 -10.09 28.46 9.61
N TYR A 476 -10.23 27.26 10.18
CA TYR A 476 -10.70 27.10 11.57
C TYR A 476 -9.74 27.74 12.58
N LEU A 477 -8.43 27.64 12.33
CA LEU A 477 -7.36 28.25 13.15
C LEU A 477 -7.20 29.78 12.95
N ARG A 478 -8.01 30.40 12.10
CA ARG A 478 -7.91 31.83 11.72
C ARG A 478 -6.53 32.17 11.13
N ARG A 479 -5.90 31.20 10.45
CA ARG A 479 -4.67 31.40 9.68
C ARG A 479 -5.00 31.81 8.27
N ASP A 480 -5.69 32.97 8.16
CA ASP A 480 -6.42 33.35 6.94
C ASP A 480 -5.52 33.44 5.70
N ALA A 481 -4.29 33.98 5.86
CA ALA A 481 -3.33 34.07 4.76
C ALA A 481 -2.88 32.66 4.25
N GLN A 482 -2.59 31.74 5.19
CA GLN A 482 -2.18 30.37 4.86
C GLN A 482 -3.33 29.59 4.23
N ALA A 483 -4.52 29.69 4.81
CA ALA A 483 -5.73 29.07 4.28
C ALA A 483 -6.01 29.53 2.85
N LEU A 484 -5.92 30.84 2.58
CA LEU A 484 -6.12 31.38 1.23
C LEU A 484 -5.10 30.84 0.23
N GLU A 485 -3.84 30.71 0.63
CA GLU A 485 -2.80 30.10 -0.21
C GLU A 485 -3.11 28.63 -0.50
N THR A 486 -3.48 27.86 0.52
CA THR A 486 -3.82 26.44 0.38
C THR A 486 -5.07 26.24 -0.50
N TRP A 487 -6.12 27.09 -0.37
CA TRP A 487 -7.28 27.06 -1.25
C TRP A 487 -6.90 27.36 -2.71
N ARG A 488 -6.05 28.35 -2.93
CA ARG A 488 -5.55 28.67 -4.29
C ARG A 488 -4.72 27.54 -4.87
N GLU A 489 -3.89 26.90 -4.07
CA GLU A 489 -3.11 25.72 -4.48
C GLU A 489 -4.02 24.57 -4.90
N LEU A 490 -5.07 24.29 -4.12
CA LEU A 490 -6.07 23.26 -4.47
C LEU A 490 -6.71 23.56 -5.83
N LEU A 491 -7.19 24.80 -6.03
CA LEU A 491 -7.85 25.21 -7.27
C LEU A 491 -6.90 25.19 -8.48
N ALA A 492 -5.63 25.52 -8.29
CA ALA A 492 -4.63 25.52 -9.36
C ALA A 492 -4.19 24.11 -9.74
N LYS A 493 -3.96 23.23 -8.76
CA LYS A 493 -3.54 21.85 -9.02
C LYS A 493 -4.68 20.94 -9.50
N PHE A 494 -5.90 21.21 -9.03
CA PHE A 494 -7.08 20.39 -9.31
C PHE A 494 -8.26 21.28 -9.80
N PRO A 495 -8.20 21.82 -11.02
CA PRO A 495 -9.23 22.71 -11.52
C PRO A 495 -10.62 22.07 -11.67
N ALA A 496 -10.69 20.74 -11.73
CA ALA A 496 -11.92 19.94 -11.75
C ALA A 496 -12.21 19.22 -10.43
N THR A 497 -11.66 19.73 -9.32
CA THR A 497 -11.83 19.12 -7.99
C THR A 497 -13.31 18.97 -7.60
N LYS A 498 -13.64 17.87 -6.92
CA LYS A 498 -14.96 17.68 -6.28
C LYS A 498 -15.28 18.78 -5.25
N TYR A 499 -14.27 19.49 -4.75
CA TYR A 499 -14.37 20.57 -3.77
C TYR A 499 -14.42 21.97 -4.40
N LEU A 500 -14.61 22.06 -5.72
CA LEU A 500 -14.51 23.33 -6.47
C LEU A 500 -15.34 24.45 -5.88
N ALA A 501 -16.60 24.18 -5.60
CA ALA A 501 -17.53 25.17 -5.09
C ALA A 501 -17.20 25.59 -3.65
N ASP A 502 -16.84 24.62 -2.79
CA ASP A 502 -16.41 24.90 -1.41
C ASP A 502 -15.11 25.72 -1.38
N ALA A 503 -14.12 25.34 -2.19
CA ALA A 503 -12.85 26.05 -2.26
C ALA A 503 -13.02 27.51 -2.72
N ARG A 504 -13.88 27.74 -3.72
CA ARG A 504 -14.23 29.10 -4.18
C ARG A 504 -14.97 29.90 -3.12
N PHE A 505 -15.91 29.23 -2.41
CA PHE A 505 -16.68 29.85 -1.33
C PHE A 505 -15.75 30.33 -0.21
N TRP A 506 -14.89 29.44 0.30
CA TRP A 506 -13.96 29.80 1.38
C TRP A 506 -12.93 30.82 0.94
N THR A 507 -12.46 30.74 -0.31
CA THR A 507 -11.62 31.79 -0.91
C THR A 507 -12.33 33.14 -0.88
N GLY A 508 -13.60 33.19 -1.27
CA GLY A 508 -14.41 34.40 -1.20
C GLY A 508 -14.57 34.94 0.20
N VAL A 509 -14.83 34.08 1.20
CA VAL A 509 -14.96 34.47 2.61
C VAL A 509 -13.66 35.06 3.14
N LEU A 510 -12.52 34.41 2.91
CA LEU A 510 -11.20 34.91 3.39
C LEU A 510 -10.79 36.21 2.71
N LEU A 511 -11.13 36.41 1.45
CA LEU A 511 -10.94 37.64 0.72
C LEU A 511 -11.84 38.78 1.26
N GLU A 512 -13.10 38.48 1.63
CA GLU A 512 -13.98 39.43 2.28
C GLU A 512 -13.43 39.89 3.63
N GLU A 513 -12.93 38.97 4.46
CA GLU A 513 -12.35 39.27 5.77
C GLU A 513 -11.06 40.10 5.68
N THR A 514 -10.30 39.94 4.60
CA THR A 514 -9.10 40.72 4.31
C THR A 514 -9.39 42.01 3.52
N ALA A 515 -10.66 42.40 3.40
CA ALA A 515 -11.13 43.61 2.68
C ALA A 515 -10.78 43.65 1.17
N LYS A 516 -10.45 42.50 0.56
CA LYS A 516 -10.22 42.40 -0.88
C LYS A 516 -11.56 42.15 -1.60
N LEU A 517 -12.44 43.14 -1.53
CA LEU A 517 -13.84 43.01 -1.92
C LEU A 517 -14.05 42.66 -3.39
N GLU A 518 -13.18 43.09 -4.31
CA GLU A 518 -13.28 42.79 -5.74
C GLU A 518 -13.00 41.32 -6.04
N GLU A 519 -11.90 40.81 -5.45
CA GLU A 519 -11.54 39.37 -5.61
C GLU A 519 -12.60 38.48 -4.94
N SER A 520 -13.13 38.90 -3.77
CA SER A 520 -14.21 38.22 -3.04
C SER A 520 -15.49 38.13 -3.89
N GLU A 521 -15.93 39.26 -4.49
CA GLU A 521 -17.06 39.27 -5.42
C GLU A 521 -16.87 38.26 -6.54
N ALA A 522 -15.70 38.29 -7.21
CA ALA A 522 -15.38 37.36 -8.29
C ALA A 522 -15.45 35.88 -7.83
N ALA A 523 -14.87 35.58 -6.65
CA ALA A 523 -14.91 34.23 -6.09
C ALA A 523 -16.34 33.73 -5.82
N PHE A 524 -17.20 34.54 -5.18
CA PHE A 524 -18.60 34.14 -4.94
C PHE A 524 -19.40 34.00 -6.22
N ARG A 525 -19.19 34.84 -7.24
CA ARG A 525 -19.82 34.65 -8.57
C ARG A 525 -19.40 33.33 -9.21
N LEU A 526 -18.12 32.93 -9.09
CA LEU A 526 -17.62 31.63 -9.55
C LEU A 526 -18.24 30.45 -8.80
N VAL A 527 -18.63 30.59 -7.53
CA VAL A 527 -19.40 29.56 -6.81
C VAL A 527 -20.72 29.30 -7.52
N LEU A 528 -21.45 30.39 -7.83
CA LEU A 528 -22.80 30.30 -8.40
C LEU A 528 -22.82 29.70 -9.82
N THR A 529 -21.68 29.80 -10.54
CA THR A 529 -21.51 29.24 -11.89
C THR A 529 -20.69 27.95 -11.92
N SER A 530 -20.40 27.36 -10.75
CA SER A 530 -19.62 26.11 -10.67
C SER A 530 -20.35 24.92 -11.30
N VAL A 531 -19.55 24.07 -11.94
CA VAL A 531 -20.01 22.77 -12.45
C VAL A 531 -19.13 21.69 -11.79
N PRO A 532 -19.73 20.70 -11.12
CA PRO A 532 -21.17 20.47 -10.93
C PRO A 532 -21.83 21.56 -10.10
N VAL A 533 -23.16 21.70 -10.25
CA VAL A 533 -23.96 22.70 -9.54
C VAL A 533 -23.85 22.47 -8.03
N PRO A 534 -23.49 23.48 -7.25
CA PRO A 534 -23.38 23.37 -5.79
C PRO A 534 -24.73 23.05 -5.13
N SER A 535 -24.70 22.55 -3.90
CA SER A 535 -25.90 22.36 -3.09
C SER A 535 -26.66 23.66 -2.92
N ASP A 536 -27.97 23.56 -2.74
CA ASP A 536 -28.84 24.74 -2.52
C ASP A 536 -28.38 25.57 -1.31
N ASP A 537 -27.97 24.92 -0.23
CA ASP A 537 -27.43 25.62 0.95
C ASP A 537 -26.18 26.42 0.61
N LEU A 538 -25.22 25.82 -0.10
CA LEU A 538 -23.98 26.51 -0.47
C LEU A 538 -24.26 27.68 -1.44
N ARG A 539 -25.17 27.49 -2.39
CA ARG A 539 -25.59 28.56 -3.31
C ARG A 539 -26.22 29.74 -2.55
N GLN A 540 -27.15 29.46 -1.64
CA GLN A 540 -27.79 30.50 -0.83
C GLN A 540 -26.77 31.24 0.05
N ARG A 541 -25.85 30.52 0.68
CA ARG A 541 -24.77 31.12 1.49
C ARG A 541 -23.86 32.01 0.63
N ALA A 542 -23.46 31.51 -0.56
CA ALA A 542 -22.63 32.26 -1.49
C ALA A 542 -23.37 33.52 -2.00
N SER A 543 -24.67 33.40 -2.37
CA SER A 543 -25.48 34.53 -2.78
C SER A 543 -25.61 35.56 -1.67
N PHE A 544 -25.82 35.14 -0.44
CA PHE A 544 -25.91 36.03 0.70
C PHE A 544 -24.60 36.81 0.92
N ARG A 545 -23.45 36.09 0.92
CA ARG A 545 -22.14 36.74 1.05
C ARG A 545 -21.85 37.68 -0.13
N LEU A 546 -22.18 37.27 -1.35
CA LEU A 546 -22.04 38.11 -2.53
C LEU A 546 -22.83 39.41 -2.39
N ALA A 547 -24.07 39.36 -1.91
CA ALA A 547 -24.90 40.52 -1.72
C ALA A 547 -24.30 41.50 -0.65
N LEU A 548 -23.74 40.97 0.45
CA LEU A 548 -23.04 41.77 1.45
C LEU A 548 -21.80 42.44 0.87
N VAL A 549 -21.00 41.72 0.07
CA VAL A 549 -19.82 42.28 -0.58
C VAL A 549 -20.23 43.36 -1.59
N LEU A 550 -21.28 43.15 -2.37
CA LEU A 550 -21.80 44.15 -3.32
C LEU A 550 -22.32 45.40 -2.60
N GLN A 551 -22.99 45.24 -1.47
CA GLN A 551 -23.43 46.34 -0.62
C GLN A 551 -22.24 47.21 -0.14
N ARG A 552 -21.21 46.54 0.39
CA ARG A 552 -19.96 47.21 0.83
C ARG A 552 -19.22 47.91 -0.33
N ARG A 553 -19.32 47.38 -1.53
CA ARG A 553 -18.77 48.00 -2.75
C ARG A 553 -19.66 49.09 -3.37
N GLN A 554 -20.75 49.51 -2.67
CA GLN A 554 -21.71 50.50 -3.12
C GLN A 554 -22.38 50.12 -4.47
N LYS A 555 -22.70 48.85 -4.66
CA LYS A 555 -23.45 48.31 -5.82
C LYS A 555 -24.85 47.86 -5.40
N PRO A 556 -25.71 48.76 -4.94
CA PRO A 556 -27.03 48.39 -4.38
C PRO A 556 -27.96 47.77 -5.46
N ASP A 557 -27.83 48.19 -6.70
CA ASP A 557 -28.66 47.68 -7.81
C ASP A 557 -28.39 46.23 -8.15
N GLU A 558 -27.18 45.72 -7.80
CA GLU A 558 -26.83 44.29 -7.94
C GLU A 558 -27.14 43.51 -6.64
N ALA A 559 -26.93 44.11 -5.46
CA ALA A 559 -27.10 43.45 -4.17
C ALA A 559 -28.58 43.18 -3.83
N ALA A 560 -29.47 44.20 -4.03
CA ALA A 560 -30.87 44.13 -3.60
C ALA A 560 -31.67 42.99 -4.26
N PRO A 561 -31.57 42.72 -5.59
CA PRO A 561 -32.25 41.59 -6.21
C PRO A 561 -31.84 40.22 -5.64
N ILE A 562 -30.57 40.03 -5.29
CA ILE A 562 -30.04 38.79 -4.69
C ILE A 562 -30.68 38.60 -3.30
N LEU A 563 -30.65 39.65 -2.47
CA LEU A 563 -31.24 39.59 -1.12
C LEU A 563 -32.76 39.35 -1.19
N GLN A 564 -33.44 39.96 -2.14
CA GLN A 564 -34.88 39.72 -2.34
C GLN A 564 -35.22 38.27 -2.66
N GLN A 565 -34.40 37.62 -3.50
CA GLN A 565 -34.58 36.20 -3.79
C GLN A 565 -34.35 35.33 -2.54
N LEU A 566 -33.44 35.72 -1.68
CA LEU A 566 -33.11 34.97 -0.46
C LEU A 566 -34.17 35.09 0.64
N ILE A 567 -35.04 36.13 0.60
CA ILE A 567 -36.17 36.28 1.54
C ILE A 567 -37.12 35.09 1.46
N GLY A 568 -37.29 34.49 0.28
CA GLY A 568 -38.11 33.28 0.08
C GLY A 568 -37.45 31.98 0.57
N THR A 569 -36.25 32.03 1.14
CA THR A 569 -35.46 30.85 1.55
C THR A 569 -35.23 30.83 3.07
N PRO A 570 -34.79 29.70 3.67
CA PRO A 570 -34.40 29.65 5.08
C PRO A 570 -33.26 30.60 5.46
N GLN A 571 -32.52 31.13 4.49
CA GLN A 571 -31.44 32.09 4.74
C GLN A 571 -31.95 33.43 5.30
N ARG A 572 -33.21 33.78 5.09
CA ARG A 572 -33.87 35.00 5.63
C ARG A 572 -33.69 35.15 7.15
N ASP A 573 -33.69 34.03 7.88
CA ASP A 573 -33.58 34.06 9.34
C ASP A 573 -32.20 34.51 9.83
N LYS A 574 -31.22 34.57 8.93
CA LYS A 574 -29.84 35.06 9.20
C LYS A 574 -29.65 36.51 8.81
N PHE A 575 -30.66 37.20 8.28
CA PHE A 575 -30.52 38.60 7.92
C PHE A 575 -30.52 39.43 9.19
N PRO A 576 -29.50 40.23 9.43
CA PRO A 576 -29.51 41.14 10.55
C PRO A 576 -30.51 42.30 10.28
N PRO A 577 -31.08 42.90 11.34
CA PRO A 577 -32.07 43.98 11.18
C PRO A 577 -31.55 45.15 10.35
N GLU A 578 -30.28 45.48 10.45
CA GLU A 578 -29.59 46.54 9.70
C GLU A 578 -29.65 46.29 8.19
N LEU A 579 -29.52 45.02 7.79
CA LEU A 579 -29.58 44.64 6.39
C LEU A 579 -31.05 44.73 5.85
N LEU A 580 -32.01 44.32 6.67
CA LEU A 580 -33.43 44.44 6.33
C LEU A 580 -33.88 45.92 6.23
N GLU A 581 -33.42 46.76 7.13
CA GLU A 581 -33.59 48.22 7.07
C GLU A 581 -33.07 48.77 5.75
N TRP A 582 -31.80 48.48 5.47
CA TRP A 582 -31.12 48.92 4.24
C TRP A 582 -31.86 48.48 2.99
N LEU A 583 -32.28 47.20 2.92
CA LEU A 583 -33.05 46.66 1.77
C LEU A 583 -34.44 47.29 1.65
N GLY A 584 -35.15 47.47 2.76
CA GLY A 584 -36.41 48.17 2.83
C GLY A 584 -36.35 49.60 2.33
N ASP A 585 -35.36 50.38 2.81
CA ASP A 585 -35.11 51.75 2.36
C ASP A 585 -34.73 51.82 0.86
N TYR A 586 -33.88 50.89 0.40
CA TYR A 586 -33.53 50.80 -1.01
C TYR A 586 -34.77 50.62 -1.91
N GLN A 587 -35.64 49.65 -1.54
CA GLN A 587 -36.87 49.38 -2.28
C GLN A 587 -37.88 50.51 -2.22
N LEU A 588 -37.99 51.20 -1.10
CA LEU A 588 -38.78 52.42 -0.98
C LEU A 588 -38.29 53.52 -1.94
N LYS A 589 -36.99 53.75 -2.04
CA LYS A 589 -36.36 54.71 -2.98
C LYS A 589 -36.67 54.34 -4.43
N LYS A 590 -36.68 53.02 -4.74
CA LYS A 590 -37.04 52.51 -6.10
C LYS A 590 -38.56 52.42 -6.33
N ARG A 591 -39.39 52.80 -5.32
CA ARG A 591 -40.85 52.70 -5.32
C ARG A 591 -41.39 51.25 -5.53
N GLU A 592 -40.60 50.25 -5.11
CA GLU A 592 -40.97 48.84 -5.17
C GLU A 592 -41.74 48.42 -3.89
N PHE A 593 -42.90 49.06 -3.64
CA PHE A 593 -43.61 49.01 -2.36
C PHE A 593 -44.05 47.58 -1.95
N ALA A 594 -44.36 46.71 -2.88
CA ALA A 594 -44.70 45.33 -2.55
C ALA A 594 -43.51 44.56 -1.96
N LYS A 595 -42.32 44.67 -2.59
CA LYS A 595 -41.11 44.04 -2.11
C LYS A 595 -40.65 44.69 -0.76
N ALA A 596 -40.74 46.00 -0.65
CA ALA A 596 -40.47 46.69 0.61
C ALA A 596 -41.36 46.18 1.75
N SER A 597 -42.67 45.92 1.48
CA SER A 597 -43.53 45.38 2.51
C SER A 597 -43.08 43.99 3.01
N GLU A 598 -42.68 43.08 2.10
CA GLU A 598 -42.16 41.73 2.48
C GLU A 598 -40.97 41.84 3.41
N VAL A 599 -40.01 42.71 3.07
CA VAL A 599 -38.80 42.94 3.87
C VAL A 599 -39.15 43.49 5.24
N ILE A 600 -40.06 44.48 5.29
CA ILE A 600 -40.46 45.12 6.53
C ILE A 600 -41.26 44.18 7.43
N ASP A 601 -42.10 43.34 6.88
CA ASP A 601 -42.86 42.32 7.63
C ASP A 601 -41.86 41.35 8.29
N LEU A 602 -40.76 40.96 7.59
CA LEU A 602 -39.67 40.17 8.17
C LEU A 602 -38.94 40.90 9.29
N LEU A 603 -38.60 42.20 9.08
CA LEU A 603 -37.97 43.05 10.09
C LEU A 603 -38.88 43.16 11.33
N GLN A 604 -40.21 43.35 11.15
CA GLN A 604 -41.15 43.40 12.27
C GLN A 604 -41.15 42.10 13.08
N GLY A 605 -41.08 40.94 12.40
CA GLY A 605 -41.02 39.63 13.06
C GLY A 605 -39.72 39.44 13.86
N GLN A 606 -38.61 40.05 13.45
CA GLN A 606 -37.31 39.93 14.08
C GLN A 606 -37.02 41.08 15.11
N ALA A 607 -37.79 42.15 15.11
CA ALA A 607 -37.58 43.35 15.93
C ALA A 607 -37.80 43.06 17.41
N LYS A 608 -36.71 42.82 18.17
CA LYS A 608 -36.77 42.56 19.62
C LYS A 608 -36.62 43.81 20.44
N SER A 609 -35.77 44.74 20.04
CA SER A 609 -35.55 46.03 20.75
C SER A 609 -36.54 47.09 20.31
N ASP A 610 -36.78 48.06 21.18
CA ASP A 610 -37.69 49.18 20.89
C ASP A 610 -37.18 50.06 19.73
N ASN A 611 -35.89 50.18 19.55
CA ASN A 611 -35.30 50.81 18.37
C ASN A 611 -35.75 50.12 17.07
N TRP A 612 -35.58 48.79 16.99
CA TRP A 612 -35.96 48.02 15.78
C TRP A 612 -37.47 48.00 15.56
N LYS A 613 -38.29 47.97 16.65
CA LYS A 613 -39.75 48.09 16.52
C LYS A 613 -40.14 49.44 15.92
N GLN A 614 -39.55 50.55 16.39
CA GLN A 614 -39.77 51.90 15.84
C GLN A 614 -39.36 51.95 14.36
N THR A 615 -38.14 51.47 14.04
CA THR A 615 -37.62 51.45 12.65
C THR A 615 -38.59 50.67 11.73
N ALA A 616 -39.00 49.47 12.16
CA ALA A 616 -39.91 48.64 11.35
C ALA A 616 -41.29 49.32 11.12
N TRP A 617 -41.88 49.92 12.17
CA TRP A 617 -43.13 50.63 12.00
C TRP A 617 -42.97 51.91 11.19
N CYS A 618 -41.87 52.65 11.31
CA CYS A 618 -41.57 53.84 10.51
C CYS A 618 -41.50 53.47 9.01
N LEU A 619 -40.70 52.43 8.69
CA LEU A 619 -40.62 51.94 7.32
C LEU A 619 -41.98 51.46 6.78
N LYS A 620 -42.79 50.76 7.59
CA LYS A 620 -44.15 50.36 7.22
C LYS A 620 -45.01 51.57 6.89
N GLY A 621 -44.95 52.58 7.70
CA GLY A 621 -45.65 53.84 7.43
C GLY A 621 -45.23 54.49 6.11
N LYS A 622 -43.95 54.52 5.82
CA LYS A 622 -43.36 55.03 4.54
C LYS A 622 -43.87 54.24 3.33
N VAL A 623 -43.96 52.90 3.43
CA VAL A 623 -44.56 52.02 2.38
C VAL A 623 -46.02 52.37 2.17
N LEU A 624 -46.79 52.48 3.24
CA LEU A 624 -48.23 52.77 3.16
C LEU A 624 -48.51 54.14 2.57
N MET A 625 -47.67 55.16 2.92
CA MET A 625 -47.74 56.48 2.24
C MET A 625 -47.48 56.36 0.73
N GLY A 626 -46.45 55.59 0.34
CA GLY A 626 -46.11 55.37 -1.06
C GLY A 626 -47.24 54.69 -1.85
N LEU A 627 -48.05 53.84 -1.18
CA LEU A 627 -49.24 53.20 -1.73
C LEU A 627 -50.48 54.08 -1.71
N GLY A 628 -50.41 55.28 -1.18
CA GLY A 628 -51.53 56.19 -1.02
C GLY A 628 -52.50 55.84 0.13
N LYS A 629 -52.14 54.89 0.99
CA LYS A 629 -52.96 54.47 2.16
C LYS A 629 -52.67 55.30 3.39
N ASN A 630 -52.99 56.59 3.30
CA ASN A 630 -52.63 57.62 4.27
C ASN A 630 -53.13 57.36 5.69
N ASP A 631 -54.32 56.81 5.87
CA ASP A 631 -54.88 56.49 7.19
C ASP A 631 -54.13 55.33 7.87
N GLU A 632 -53.81 54.25 7.09
CA GLU A 632 -53.02 53.14 7.57
C GLU A 632 -51.58 53.62 7.90
N ALA A 633 -51.00 54.49 7.07
CA ALA A 633 -49.71 55.10 7.29
C ALA A 633 -49.64 55.90 8.59
N ARG A 634 -50.68 56.72 8.85
CA ARG A 634 -50.81 57.47 10.09
C ARG A 634 -50.79 56.55 11.31
N GLN A 635 -51.59 55.51 11.29
CA GLN A 635 -51.60 54.51 12.37
C GLN A 635 -50.25 53.87 12.58
N ALA A 636 -49.53 53.57 11.51
CA ALA A 636 -48.19 52.97 11.61
C ALA A 636 -47.19 53.94 12.29
N PHE A 637 -47.17 55.24 11.92
CA PHE A 637 -46.36 56.24 12.56
C PHE A 637 -46.77 56.57 14.01
N GLU A 638 -48.06 56.52 14.32
CA GLU A 638 -48.56 56.68 15.71
C GLU A 638 -48.11 55.51 16.58
N ARG A 639 -47.93 54.28 16.04
CA ARG A 639 -47.30 53.18 16.78
C ARG A 639 -45.82 53.47 17.09
N VAL A 640 -45.08 54.17 16.21
CA VAL A 640 -43.71 54.58 16.48
C VAL A 640 -43.69 55.54 17.65
N THR A 641 -44.59 56.56 17.63
CA THR A 641 -44.63 57.60 18.68
C THR A 641 -45.14 57.07 20.03
N GLY A 642 -45.83 55.92 20.03
CA GLY A 642 -46.27 55.23 21.24
C GLY A 642 -45.19 54.41 21.93
N ILE A 643 -44.01 54.24 21.34
CA ILE A 643 -42.88 53.50 21.94
C ILE A 643 -41.96 54.52 22.61
N ASP A 644 -41.77 54.40 23.91
CA ASP A 644 -40.91 55.30 24.72
C ASP A 644 -39.42 54.99 24.50
N PHE A 645 -38.92 55.39 23.33
CA PHE A 645 -37.49 55.28 22.95
C PHE A 645 -37.12 56.39 21.97
N LYS A 646 -36.01 57.08 22.22
CA LYS A 646 -35.53 58.14 21.35
C LYS A 646 -34.65 57.56 20.24
N SER A 647 -35.19 57.52 19.04
CA SER A 647 -34.49 57.00 17.83
C SER A 647 -34.64 57.96 16.65
N GLN A 648 -33.85 57.73 15.61
CA GLN A 648 -34.01 58.39 14.32
C GLN A 648 -35.43 58.13 13.74
N ALA A 649 -35.91 56.89 13.85
CA ALA A 649 -37.24 56.49 13.36
C ALA A 649 -38.37 57.29 14.06
N LEU A 650 -38.21 57.65 15.34
CA LEU A 650 -39.15 58.48 16.07
C LEU A 650 -39.21 59.89 15.49
N ALA A 651 -38.03 60.50 15.25
CA ALA A 651 -37.95 61.85 14.63
C ALA A 651 -38.56 61.86 13.22
N GLU A 652 -38.27 60.82 12.43
CA GLU A 652 -38.81 60.66 11.08
C GLU A 652 -40.33 60.42 11.09
N ALA A 653 -40.82 59.60 12.03
CA ALA A 653 -42.28 59.35 12.16
C ALA A 653 -43.07 60.63 12.47
N TRP A 654 -42.54 61.46 13.40
CA TRP A 654 -43.13 62.78 13.66
C TRP A 654 -43.10 63.69 12.42
N LEU A 655 -42.02 63.66 11.65
CA LEU A 655 -41.94 64.39 10.38
C LEU A 655 -43.04 63.95 9.42
N LYS A 656 -43.21 62.65 9.25
CA LYS A 656 -44.21 62.07 8.34
C LYS A 656 -45.67 62.28 8.83
N LEU A 657 -45.91 62.23 10.13
CA LEU A 657 -47.22 62.62 10.71
C LEU A 657 -47.54 64.09 10.42
N GLY A 658 -46.54 64.97 10.49
CA GLY A 658 -46.64 66.38 10.09
C GLY A 658 -47.01 66.53 8.62
N GLU A 659 -46.36 65.80 7.71
CA GLU A 659 -46.65 65.78 6.28
C GLU A 659 -48.10 65.28 5.99
N LEU A 660 -48.51 64.16 6.63
CA LEU A 660 -49.86 63.65 6.52
C LEU A 660 -50.94 64.58 7.05
N SER A 661 -50.61 65.34 8.11
CA SER A 661 -51.52 66.35 8.70
C SER A 661 -51.66 67.56 7.79
N LEU A 662 -50.57 68.04 7.16
CA LEU A 662 -50.63 69.08 6.13
C LEU A 662 -51.49 68.66 4.94
N ALA A 663 -51.32 67.42 4.44
CA ALA A 663 -52.11 66.90 3.33
C ALA A 663 -53.63 66.80 3.68
N GLY A 664 -53.93 66.57 4.96
CA GLY A 664 -55.31 66.64 5.51
C GLY A 664 -55.78 68.06 5.92
N ASN A 665 -54.98 69.08 5.63
CA ASN A 665 -55.32 70.49 5.95
C ASN A 665 -55.43 70.78 7.48
N ASP A 666 -54.85 69.90 8.36
CA ASP A 666 -54.87 70.07 9.81
C ASP A 666 -53.54 70.76 10.26
N ALA A 667 -53.55 72.10 10.13
CA ALA A 667 -52.35 72.88 10.35
C ALA A 667 -51.83 72.86 11.82
N ASP A 668 -52.74 72.71 12.81
CA ASP A 668 -52.33 72.66 14.21
C ASP A 668 -51.64 71.30 14.56
N LYS A 669 -52.18 70.19 14.08
CA LYS A 669 -51.53 68.91 14.27
C LYS A 669 -50.20 68.82 13.49
N ALA A 670 -50.19 69.37 12.27
CA ALA A 670 -48.99 69.42 11.46
C ALA A 670 -47.86 70.19 12.17
N ARG A 671 -48.14 71.37 12.67
CA ARG A 671 -47.18 72.20 13.38
C ARG A 671 -46.60 71.46 14.60
N ARG A 672 -47.45 70.88 15.45
CA ARG A 672 -47.03 70.11 16.63
C ARG A 672 -46.12 68.94 16.25
N ALA A 673 -46.51 68.20 15.25
CA ALA A 673 -45.72 67.07 14.80
C ALA A 673 -44.34 67.46 14.26
N PHE A 674 -44.25 68.55 13.51
CA PHE A 674 -42.95 69.09 13.06
C PHE A 674 -42.11 69.68 14.22
N GLU A 675 -42.71 70.31 15.21
CA GLU A 675 -42.02 70.79 16.40
C GLU A 675 -41.40 69.66 17.20
N GLU A 676 -42.13 68.53 17.38
CA GLU A 676 -41.61 67.34 18.02
C GLU A 676 -40.48 66.69 17.18
N SER A 677 -40.67 66.60 15.85
CA SER A 677 -39.61 66.09 14.95
C SER A 677 -38.33 66.93 15.02
N ALA A 678 -38.46 68.25 14.97
CA ALA A 678 -37.33 69.17 15.06
C ALA A 678 -36.60 69.10 16.40
N THR A 679 -37.33 68.88 17.49
CA THR A 679 -36.76 68.71 18.83
C THR A 679 -35.96 67.43 18.95
N LEU A 680 -36.49 66.35 18.39
CA LEU A 680 -35.81 65.00 18.38
C LEU A 680 -34.63 64.96 17.46
N ALA A 681 -34.66 65.70 16.34
CA ALA A 681 -33.58 65.76 15.36
C ALA A 681 -32.42 66.73 15.75
N GLY A 682 -32.03 66.72 17.03
CA GLY A 682 -31.02 67.68 17.56
C GLY A 682 -29.57 67.42 17.15
N THR A 683 -29.25 66.27 16.52
CA THR A 683 -27.89 65.91 16.10
C THR A 683 -27.60 66.15 14.63
N ASP A 684 -26.37 66.30 14.24
CA ASP A 684 -25.97 66.47 12.83
C ASP A 684 -26.33 65.31 11.94
N LEU A 685 -26.41 64.08 12.51
CA LEU A 685 -26.87 62.86 11.78
C LEU A 685 -28.34 63.00 11.32
N LEU A 686 -29.16 63.81 12.02
CA LEU A 686 -30.57 64.01 11.73
C LEU A 686 -30.82 65.37 11.10
N LEU A 687 -29.79 66.05 10.59
CA LEU A 687 -29.86 67.39 10.03
C LEU A 687 -30.95 67.49 8.96
N SER A 688 -31.03 66.55 8.03
CA SER A 688 -32.04 66.54 6.96
C SER A 688 -33.46 66.48 7.50
N ILE A 689 -33.73 65.67 8.55
CA ILE A 689 -35.04 65.62 9.22
C ILE A 689 -35.36 66.96 9.88
N ARG A 690 -34.38 67.55 10.56
CA ARG A 690 -34.53 68.85 11.24
C ARG A 690 -34.86 69.96 10.26
N VAL A 691 -34.16 70.05 9.14
CA VAL A 691 -34.36 71.08 8.11
C VAL A 691 -35.77 70.93 7.51
N GLN A 692 -36.20 69.69 7.19
CA GLN A 692 -37.54 69.39 6.67
C GLN A 692 -38.62 69.73 7.68
N ALA A 693 -38.38 69.50 8.97
CA ALA A 693 -39.32 69.86 10.05
C ALA A 693 -39.50 71.38 10.19
N TYR A 694 -38.41 72.14 10.17
CA TYR A 694 -38.50 73.63 10.20
C TYR A 694 -39.27 74.18 8.99
N ALA A 695 -38.99 73.67 7.79
CA ALA A 695 -39.75 74.02 6.58
C ALA A 695 -41.24 73.60 6.70
N GLY A 696 -41.49 72.44 7.34
CA GLY A 696 -42.83 72.00 7.64
C GLY A 696 -43.63 72.88 8.57
N ILE A 697 -42.98 73.40 9.64
CA ILE A 697 -43.60 74.40 10.54
C ILE A 697 -44.01 75.62 9.77
N GLY A 698 -43.13 76.14 8.89
CA GLY A 698 -43.44 77.25 8.02
C GLY A 698 -44.68 77.00 7.13
N ARG A 699 -44.78 75.82 6.54
CA ARG A 699 -45.96 75.40 5.71
C ARG A 699 -47.23 75.28 6.55
N ALA A 700 -47.17 74.79 7.79
CA ALA A 700 -48.31 74.70 8.68
C ALA A 700 -48.81 76.09 9.08
N LEU A 701 -47.94 77.07 9.42
CA LEU A 701 -48.28 78.42 9.71
C LEU A 701 -48.90 79.15 8.51
N LYS A 702 -48.39 78.90 7.30
CA LYS A 702 -48.95 79.39 6.04
C LYS A 702 -50.41 78.94 5.87
N ILE A 703 -50.72 77.69 6.05
CA ILE A 703 -52.11 77.20 5.98
C ILE A 703 -53.01 77.84 7.03
N LYS A 704 -52.46 78.14 8.18
CA LYS A 704 -53.20 78.80 9.26
C LYS A 704 -53.41 80.34 9.02
N GLY A 705 -52.80 80.87 7.99
CA GLY A 705 -52.84 82.34 7.73
C GLY A 705 -51.93 83.17 8.59
N ASP A 706 -51.02 82.58 9.35
CA ASP A 706 -49.96 83.24 10.11
C ASP A 706 -48.76 83.52 9.22
N HIS A 707 -48.93 84.50 8.32
CA HIS A 707 -47.93 84.85 7.30
C HIS A 707 -46.61 85.34 7.93
N GLU A 708 -46.67 86.07 9.01
CA GLU A 708 -45.48 86.54 9.69
C GLU A 708 -44.69 85.39 10.34
N GLY A 709 -45.39 84.52 11.06
CA GLY A 709 -44.80 83.29 11.61
C GLY A 709 -44.23 82.37 10.52
N ALA A 710 -44.95 82.14 9.41
CA ALA A 710 -44.49 81.38 8.29
C ALA A 710 -43.20 81.95 7.68
N ALA A 711 -43.17 83.21 7.36
CA ALA A 711 -42.00 83.85 6.77
C ALA A 711 -40.75 83.70 7.69
N ARG A 712 -40.93 83.88 8.99
CA ARG A 712 -39.87 83.71 9.98
C ARG A 712 -39.31 82.28 10.01
N HIS A 713 -40.14 81.30 10.00
CA HIS A 713 -39.69 79.91 9.98
C HIS A 713 -39.04 79.54 8.68
N PHE A 714 -39.51 79.97 7.53
CA PHE A 714 -38.80 79.78 6.27
C PHE A 714 -37.44 80.46 6.21
N LEU A 715 -37.33 81.72 6.74
CA LEU A 715 -36.04 82.42 6.85
C LEU A 715 -35.10 81.66 7.81
N SER A 716 -35.64 81.10 8.90
CA SER A 716 -34.79 80.37 9.83
C SER A 716 -34.13 79.14 9.18
N VAL A 717 -34.76 78.51 8.20
CA VAL A 717 -34.13 77.46 7.43
C VAL A 717 -32.94 77.97 6.63
N ALA A 718 -33.07 79.07 5.93
CA ALA A 718 -32.01 79.73 5.15
C ALA A 718 -30.82 80.22 5.97
N VAL A 719 -31.10 80.64 7.22
CA VAL A 719 -30.07 81.17 8.14
C VAL A 719 -29.35 80.05 8.90
N LEU A 720 -30.08 79.02 9.34
CA LEU A 720 -29.51 78.00 10.24
C LEU A 720 -28.90 76.81 9.49
N PHE A 721 -29.29 76.66 8.24
CA PHE A 721 -28.91 75.44 7.48
C PHE A 721 -28.39 75.79 6.08
N ASP A 722 -27.51 74.94 5.58
CA ASP A 722 -26.97 75.07 4.23
C ASP A 722 -27.43 73.82 3.40
N ASP A 723 -28.71 73.80 3.14
CA ASP A 723 -29.36 72.70 2.36
C ASP A 723 -29.71 73.22 0.96
N PRO A 724 -28.98 72.79 -0.05
CA PRO A 724 -29.18 73.27 -1.44
C PRO A 724 -30.51 72.94 -2.07
N ASP A 725 -31.25 71.93 -1.55
CA ASP A 725 -32.53 71.51 -2.06
C ASP A 725 -33.71 72.26 -1.40
N LEU A 726 -33.60 72.51 -0.10
CA LEU A 726 -34.69 73.14 0.68
C LEU A 726 -34.57 74.60 0.85
N VAL A 727 -33.33 75.15 1.00
CA VAL A 727 -33.13 76.58 1.25
C VAL A 727 -33.67 77.48 0.13
N PRO A 728 -33.50 77.18 -1.18
CA PRO A 728 -34.06 77.93 -2.27
C PRO A 728 -35.60 78.01 -2.23
N ALA A 729 -36.22 76.88 -1.90
CA ALA A 729 -37.69 76.84 -1.71
C ALA A 729 -38.15 77.64 -0.54
N CYS A 730 -37.40 77.59 0.60
CA CYS A 730 -37.73 78.30 1.80
C CYS A 730 -37.51 79.84 1.62
N LEU A 731 -36.49 80.26 0.93
CA LEU A 731 -36.28 81.71 0.61
C LEU A 731 -37.42 82.26 -0.29
N TYR A 732 -37.85 81.48 -1.28
CA TYR A 732 -38.98 81.81 -2.15
C TYR A 732 -40.27 81.96 -1.31
N GLU A 733 -40.58 80.95 -0.51
CA GLU A 733 -41.80 80.95 0.32
C GLU A 733 -41.71 82.08 1.38
N ALA A 734 -40.57 82.33 1.96
CA ALA A 734 -40.35 83.44 2.88
C ALA A 734 -40.64 84.80 2.24
N ALA A 735 -40.21 85.02 1.02
CA ALA A 735 -40.55 86.24 0.25
C ALA A 735 -42.03 86.38 -0.01
N VAL A 736 -42.72 85.32 -0.39
CA VAL A 736 -44.16 85.29 -0.61
C VAL A 736 -44.91 85.62 0.66
N GLU A 737 -44.56 84.95 1.76
CA GLU A 737 -45.26 85.07 3.03
C GLU A 737 -44.92 86.40 3.69
N SER A 738 -43.73 86.99 3.55
CA SER A 738 -43.39 88.33 3.98
C SER A 738 -44.18 89.39 3.24
N THR A 739 -44.44 89.19 1.93
CA THR A 739 -45.29 90.06 1.15
C THR A 739 -46.75 90.02 1.67
N ALA A 740 -47.27 88.83 1.95
CA ALA A 740 -48.60 88.62 2.50
C ALA A 740 -48.79 89.24 3.91
N ALA A 741 -47.70 89.21 4.70
CA ALA A 741 -47.63 89.84 6.00
C ALA A 741 -47.45 91.39 5.98
N GLY A 742 -47.27 91.96 4.78
CA GLY A 742 -47.06 93.41 4.63
C GLY A 742 -45.59 93.87 4.79
N HIS A 743 -44.64 92.97 4.91
CA HIS A 743 -43.21 93.21 5.10
C HIS A 743 -42.43 93.23 3.78
N ALA A 744 -42.76 94.16 2.88
CA ALA A 744 -42.22 94.23 1.53
C ALA A 744 -40.69 94.35 1.47
N ALA A 745 -40.05 95.05 2.42
CA ALA A 745 -38.61 95.21 2.49
C ALA A 745 -37.86 93.85 2.80
N ASP A 746 -38.47 92.99 3.62
CA ASP A 746 -37.88 91.70 3.97
C ASP A 746 -38.17 90.69 2.87
N ALA A 747 -39.32 90.81 2.17
CA ALA A 747 -39.61 90.03 1.00
C ALA A 747 -38.56 90.28 -0.10
N GLU A 748 -38.18 91.54 -0.35
CA GLU A 748 -37.17 91.89 -1.36
C GLU A 748 -35.77 91.37 -0.95
N LYS A 749 -35.40 91.37 0.33
CA LYS A 749 -34.14 90.84 0.81
C LYS A 749 -34.12 89.30 0.59
N ALA A 750 -35.15 88.60 0.95
CA ALA A 750 -35.24 87.14 0.72
C ALA A 750 -35.17 86.78 -0.78
N LYS A 751 -35.84 87.53 -1.65
CA LYS A 751 -35.71 87.35 -3.10
C LYS A 751 -34.29 87.58 -3.61
N LYS A 752 -33.67 88.67 -3.12
CA LYS A 752 -32.31 89.00 -3.48
C LYS A 752 -31.35 87.91 -3.03
N GLU A 753 -31.46 87.38 -1.82
CA GLU A 753 -30.66 86.28 -1.32
C GLU A 753 -30.84 85.01 -2.14
N LEU A 754 -32.10 84.69 -2.52
CA LEU A 754 -32.39 83.56 -3.37
C LEU A 754 -31.66 83.68 -4.73
N LEU A 755 -31.72 84.82 -5.39
CA LEU A 755 -31.08 85.05 -6.66
C LEU A 755 -29.56 85.04 -6.59
N GLU A 756 -28.99 85.57 -5.49
CA GLU A 756 -27.55 85.60 -5.29
C GLU A 756 -26.93 84.24 -4.93
N ARG A 757 -27.56 83.48 -4.03
CA ARG A 757 -27.03 82.23 -3.53
C ARG A 757 -27.39 81.06 -4.43
N TYR A 758 -28.60 81.12 -5.10
CA TYR A 758 -29.15 79.99 -5.85
C TYR A 758 -29.74 80.39 -7.23
N PRO A 759 -28.97 81.11 -8.07
CA PRO A 759 -29.49 81.66 -9.34
C PRO A 759 -30.03 80.62 -10.33
N ASP A 760 -29.51 79.40 -10.27
CA ASP A 760 -29.92 78.31 -11.16
C ASP A 760 -31.10 77.50 -10.66
N SER A 761 -31.56 77.74 -9.42
CA SER A 761 -32.67 77.03 -8.83
C SER A 761 -34.00 77.34 -9.57
N ASP A 762 -34.87 76.27 -9.62
CA ASP A 762 -36.20 76.48 -10.20
C ASP A 762 -37.01 77.56 -9.43
N TRP A 763 -36.74 77.77 -8.18
CA TRP A 763 -37.39 78.74 -7.35
C TRP A 763 -36.95 80.18 -7.70
N ALA A 764 -35.70 80.37 -8.06
CA ALA A 764 -35.18 81.65 -8.54
C ALA A 764 -35.80 82.10 -9.87
N LYS A 765 -36.26 81.12 -10.69
CA LYS A 765 -36.89 81.31 -12.00
C LYS A 765 -38.37 81.58 -11.93
N LYS A 766 -39.00 81.39 -10.76
CA LYS A 766 -40.42 81.74 -10.55
C LYS A 766 -40.61 83.22 -10.48
N LYS A 767 -41.56 83.77 -11.28
CA LYS A 767 -41.90 85.18 -11.32
C LYS A 767 -42.77 85.61 -10.11
#